data_63732935d58f61fd6d59b99816c03534
#
_entry.id   63732935d58f61fd6d59b99816c03534
#
_cell.length_a   1.000
_cell.length_b   1.000
_cell.length_c   1.000
_cell.angle_alpha   90.00
_cell.angle_beta   90.00
_cell.angle_gamma   90.00
#
_symmetry.space_group_name_H-M   'P 1'
#
loop_
_entity.id
_entity.type
_entity.pdbx_description
1 polymer ?
#
loop_
_entity_poly.entity_id
_entity_poly.type
_entity_poly.pdbx_seq_one_letter_code
_entity_poly.pdbx_strand_id
1 'polypeptide(L)'
;MVITKEDKLIRAFYIGLFFTFSTMAVYAQQLTIKVSNQDLQAVQQATISINGDNKGLTDVNGELTIDWTPYGDATVLVVADGYEEQLTTVLKSALKAVLPIQLQRDKYALDEIVITAGRRAENIATIPSSVVIINQKEMENQMSVTTNIAMILSNLVPGLGSATNKLASTGQTLRGRPLLVLIDGIPQSTPLMNGSRDIRSIAPFALERVEVIKGATAIYGNGSTGGIINYITKKKQGNQVIGGTTVLGTSFNPAHSSGTLGYKISQSLGGKYKKWNYIVGASLDYTGVQRDGEGVILGQTDGLSNTYQKNVFAQITYDINDNSSIRAFYNGYASTQHARYISKVGKYGSEPTIGIAGVDPGQPGGTPYNHNFMLGFTQRDLFLDTQVDVSVYINSFRSMNRYQEKGSAWYGPGQSRTNAAKKGIRLNLNTPFILVNRPSEITYGIDVLSDKTNQDLTDGRVYIPPMHMVNIAPYAQLKIDVLDHLIFKGGIRYENAKVEVKDFNTIASGPNNEGSIFVQGGRIPYKTTLFNVGLRYNKYEVFNPFVSFSQGFAINELGRMLRRATENTLDQLETKPIITNNYEIGFSSRWSIFNFTGAYYISTSKLGANLVDFNGYLVAQREPERVHGFEITAEAVLSPQWTLGGSYAYVEGKAKFEDGSEVYLNGGRISPPKATGFVSYTPTDKWNIQLYWLYSGNRNRFDADEKGKYKNSEGVVKAINLFNLATSYTINKTWKASIGIENLFNTTYYPVVSQYRALDNNYIRANGIQTSLSVQYNF
;
A
#
# COMPACT_ATOMS: atom_id res chain seq x y z
N MET A 1 -33.60 -28.80 -80.49
CA MET A 1 -33.23 -29.13 -79.14
C MET A 1 -34.46 -29.01 -78.25
N VAL A 2 -35.10 -30.18 -78.01
CA VAL A 2 -36.41 -30.25 -77.36
C VAL A 2 -36.18 -30.19 -75.85
N ILE A 3 -36.64 -29.14 -75.18
CA ILE A 3 -36.60 -29.02 -73.71
C ILE A 3 -37.78 -29.83 -73.17
N THR A 4 -37.51 -30.92 -72.48
CA THR A 4 -38.49 -31.81 -71.89
C THR A 4 -39.25 -31.15 -70.72
N LYS A 5 -40.48 -31.62 -70.49
CA LYS A 5 -41.39 -31.10 -69.47
C LYS A 5 -40.89 -31.20 -68.04
N GLU A 6 -39.85 -32.08 -67.82
CA GLU A 6 -39.22 -32.28 -66.51
C GLU A 6 -38.26 -31.14 -66.08
N ASP A 7 -37.59 -30.49 -67.04
CA ASP A 7 -36.70 -29.35 -66.72
C ASP A 7 -37.46 -28.11 -66.21
N LYS A 8 -38.75 -28.00 -66.57
CA LYS A 8 -39.62 -26.87 -66.08
C LYS A 8 -40.10 -27.11 -64.66
N LEU A 9 -40.29 -28.37 -64.22
CA LEU A 9 -40.68 -28.70 -62.85
C LEU A 9 -39.54 -28.55 -61.86
N ILE A 10 -38.31 -28.93 -62.27
CA ILE A 10 -37.12 -28.81 -61.44
C ILE A 10 -36.75 -27.33 -61.21
N ARG A 11 -36.88 -26.48 -62.26
CA ARG A 11 -36.64 -25.02 -62.12
C ARG A 11 -37.71 -24.35 -61.27
N ALA A 12 -38.97 -24.77 -61.33
CA ALA A 12 -40.05 -24.24 -60.49
C ALA A 12 -39.84 -24.67 -59.02
N PHE A 13 -39.28 -25.86 -58.75
CA PHE A 13 -39.00 -26.34 -57.40
C PHE A 13 -37.80 -25.58 -56.76
N TYR A 14 -36.76 -25.27 -57.52
CA TYR A 14 -35.63 -24.44 -57.02
C TYR A 14 -36.01 -22.97 -56.83
N ILE A 15 -36.87 -22.39 -57.67
CA ILE A 15 -37.37 -21.04 -57.49
C ILE A 15 -38.33 -20.97 -56.31
N GLY A 16 -39.18 -21.99 -56.08
CA GLY A 16 -40.05 -22.07 -54.91
C GLY A 16 -39.27 -22.26 -53.59
N LEU A 17 -38.19 -23.03 -53.61
CA LEU A 17 -37.31 -23.20 -52.43
C LEU A 17 -36.47 -21.94 -52.10
N PHE A 18 -36.11 -21.14 -53.12
CA PHE A 18 -35.37 -19.87 -52.92
C PHE A 18 -36.27 -18.76 -52.43
N PHE A 19 -37.58 -18.80 -52.72
CA PHE A 19 -38.55 -17.79 -52.22
C PHE A 19 -39.10 -18.11 -50.80
N THR A 20 -39.03 -19.37 -50.36
CA THR A 20 -39.43 -19.73 -48.97
C THR A 20 -38.36 -19.54 -47.94
N PHE A 21 -37.09 -19.29 -48.37
CA PHE A 21 -35.98 -18.97 -47.43
C PHE A 21 -35.77 -17.45 -47.24
N SER A 22 -36.51 -16.59 -47.93
CA SER A 22 -36.26 -15.12 -47.91
C SER A 22 -37.24 -14.31 -47.06
N THR A 23 -38.00 -14.92 -46.15
CA THR A 23 -38.90 -14.17 -45.25
C THR A 23 -38.93 -14.64 -43.82
N MET A 24 -37.78 -15.04 -43.25
CA MET A 24 -37.55 -14.89 -41.83
C MET A 24 -36.66 -13.66 -41.63
N ALA A 25 -37.17 -12.49 -41.86
CA ALA A 25 -36.65 -11.29 -41.26
C ALA A 25 -36.95 -11.41 -39.77
N VAL A 26 -35.95 -11.90 -39.02
CA VAL A 26 -35.98 -11.78 -37.57
C VAL A 26 -35.87 -10.30 -37.27
N TYR A 27 -37.00 -9.66 -36.96
CA TYR A 27 -37.01 -8.30 -36.45
C TYR A 27 -36.27 -8.33 -35.08
N ALA A 28 -35.07 -7.82 -35.03
CA ALA A 28 -34.43 -7.50 -33.77
C ALA A 28 -35.37 -6.48 -33.07
N GLN A 29 -35.85 -6.84 -31.91
CA GLN A 29 -36.66 -5.95 -31.08
C GLN A 29 -35.72 -5.04 -30.30
N GLN A 30 -35.87 -3.74 -30.38
CA GLN A 30 -35.13 -2.81 -29.53
C GLN A 30 -35.62 -2.93 -28.09
N LEU A 31 -34.70 -3.21 -27.18
CA LEU A 31 -34.92 -3.21 -25.74
C LEU A 31 -34.15 -2.03 -25.12
N THR A 32 -34.88 -1.13 -24.47
CA THR A 32 -34.28 -0.07 -23.67
C THR A 32 -34.30 -0.49 -22.19
N ILE A 33 -33.15 -0.61 -21.57
CA ILE A 33 -33.01 -0.84 -20.12
C ILE A 33 -32.84 0.51 -19.47
N LYS A 34 -33.74 0.86 -18.55
CA LYS A 34 -33.73 2.14 -17.82
C LYS A 34 -33.42 1.90 -16.37
N VAL A 35 -32.24 2.39 -15.92
CA VAL A 35 -31.75 2.21 -14.57
C VAL A 35 -31.94 3.49 -13.76
N SER A 36 -32.61 3.38 -12.63
CA SER A 36 -32.84 4.47 -11.68
C SER A 36 -32.45 4.06 -10.25
N ASN A 37 -32.22 5.04 -9.40
CA ASN A 37 -32.05 4.82 -7.95
C ASN A 37 -33.42 4.81 -7.23
N GLN A 38 -33.40 4.66 -5.90
CA GLN A 38 -34.61 4.67 -5.04
C GLN A 38 -35.41 5.99 -5.14
N ASP A 39 -34.73 7.10 -5.41
CA ASP A 39 -35.33 8.43 -5.59
C ASP A 39 -35.79 8.69 -7.03
N LEU A 40 -35.84 7.64 -7.87
CA LEU A 40 -36.19 7.68 -9.30
C LEU A 40 -35.26 8.56 -10.15
N GLN A 41 -34.03 8.86 -9.64
CA GLN A 41 -33.02 9.57 -10.42
C GLN A 41 -32.26 8.59 -11.31
N ALA A 42 -31.89 9.02 -12.51
CA ALA A 42 -31.16 8.23 -13.48
C ALA A 42 -29.77 7.80 -12.92
N VAL A 43 -29.43 6.51 -13.08
CA VAL A 43 -28.10 5.98 -12.76
C VAL A 43 -27.32 5.85 -14.05
N GLN A 44 -26.38 6.78 -14.28
CA GLN A 44 -25.49 6.76 -15.44
C GLN A 44 -24.30 5.81 -15.21
N GLN A 45 -23.73 5.27 -16.30
CA GLN A 45 -22.58 4.36 -16.29
C GLN A 45 -22.82 3.04 -15.53
N ALA A 46 -24.07 2.63 -15.35
CA ALA A 46 -24.37 1.30 -14.88
C ALA A 46 -24.04 0.27 -15.97
N THR A 47 -23.25 -0.74 -15.62
CA THR A 47 -22.92 -1.86 -16.52
C THR A 47 -24.10 -2.80 -16.63
N ILE A 48 -24.54 -3.08 -17.85
CA ILE A 48 -25.62 -4.02 -18.13
C ILE A 48 -25.03 -5.28 -18.76
N SER A 49 -25.29 -6.43 -18.14
CA SER A 49 -24.95 -7.75 -18.69
C SER A 49 -26.21 -8.58 -18.85
N ILE A 50 -26.36 -9.27 -19.98
CA ILE A 50 -27.49 -10.17 -20.27
C ILE A 50 -26.94 -11.58 -20.49
N ASN A 51 -27.39 -12.54 -19.70
CA ASN A 51 -26.91 -13.93 -19.69
C ASN A 51 -25.38 -14.03 -19.57
N GLY A 52 -24.78 -13.11 -18.79
CA GLY A 52 -23.32 -13.03 -18.60
C GLY A 52 -22.57 -12.18 -19.64
N ASP A 53 -23.20 -11.83 -20.76
CA ASP A 53 -22.59 -10.99 -21.80
C ASP A 53 -22.75 -9.50 -21.47
N ASN A 54 -21.67 -8.75 -21.39
CA ASN A 54 -21.72 -7.29 -21.21
C ASN A 54 -22.26 -6.61 -22.46
N LYS A 55 -23.38 -5.89 -22.31
CA LYS A 55 -24.08 -5.19 -23.41
C LYS A 55 -23.74 -3.69 -23.48
N GLY A 56 -23.15 -3.11 -22.44
CA GLY A 56 -22.73 -1.71 -22.41
C GLY A 56 -23.03 -1.00 -21.10
N LEU A 57 -22.95 0.32 -21.14
CA LEU A 57 -23.16 1.22 -20.00
C LEU A 57 -24.38 2.10 -20.25
N THR A 58 -25.13 2.43 -19.19
CA THR A 58 -26.21 3.40 -19.27
C THR A 58 -25.69 4.82 -19.53
N ASP A 59 -26.45 5.59 -20.30
CA ASP A 59 -26.18 6.99 -20.63
C ASP A 59 -26.50 7.95 -19.45
N VAL A 60 -26.48 9.26 -19.72
CA VAL A 60 -26.79 10.31 -18.73
C VAL A 60 -28.23 10.28 -18.23
N ASN A 61 -29.13 9.64 -18.96
CA ASN A 61 -30.56 9.46 -18.61
C ASN A 61 -30.78 8.12 -17.90
N GLY A 62 -29.70 7.34 -17.66
CA GLY A 62 -29.76 6.00 -17.09
C GLY A 62 -30.26 4.95 -18.09
N GLU A 63 -30.19 5.19 -19.40
CA GLU A 63 -30.77 4.33 -20.43
C GLU A 63 -29.69 3.65 -21.26
N LEU A 64 -29.90 2.36 -21.58
CA LEU A 64 -29.13 1.59 -22.56
C LEU A 64 -30.11 0.93 -23.52
N THR A 65 -30.04 1.30 -24.80
CA THR A 65 -30.84 0.67 -25.85
C THR A 65 -29.97 -0.33 -26.62
N ILE A 66 -30.48 -1.55 -26.76
CA ILE A 66 -29.79 -2.65 -27.44
C ILE A 66 -30.74 -3.32 -28.44
N ASP A 67 -30.21 -3.81 -29.55
CA ASP A 67 -30.88 -4.71 -30.44
C ASP A 67 -30.79 -6.12 -29.88
N TRP A 68 -31.90 -6.67 -29.38
CA TRP A 68 -31.89 -7.95 -28.72
C TRP A 68 -33.07 -8.84 -29.18
N THR A 69 -32.71 -10.08 -29.53
CA THR A 69 -33.69 -11.11 -29.90
C THR A 69 -33.60 -12.25 -28.88
N PRO A 70 -34.57 -12.36 -27.95
CA PRO A 70 -34.51 -13.40 -26.93
C PRO A 70 -34.82 -14.77 -27.48
N TYR A 71 -33.92 -15.72 -27.28
CA TYR A 71 -34.15 -17.16 -27.57
C TYR A 71 -34.91 -17.86 -26.43
N GLY A 72 -35.04 -17.26 -25.26
CA GLY A 72 -35.70 -17.76 -24.07
C GLY A 72 -35.76 -16.67 -22.98
N ASP A 73 -36.01 -17.09 -21.73
CA ASP A 73 -35.90 -16.21 -20.58
C ASP A 73 -34.44 -15.76 -20.41
N ALA A 74 -34.25 -14.55 -19.94
CA ALA A 74 -32.90 -13.97 -19.80
C ALA A 74 -32.66 -13.42 -18.41
N THR A 75 -31.42 -13.50 -17.98
CA THR A 75 -30.96 -12.90 -16.73
C THR A 75 -30.25 -11.58 -17.04
N VAL A 76 -30.78 -10.49 -16.51
CA VAL A 76 -30.17 -9.16 -16.63
C VAL A 76 -29.50 -8.81 -15.32
N LEU A 77 -28.18 -8.65 -15.35
CA LEU A 77 -27.37 -8.16 -14.23
C LEU A 77 -27.03 -6.69 -14.48
N VAL A 78 -27.32 -5.85 -13.51
CA VAL A 78 -26.98 -4.42 -13.50
C VAL A 78 -26.03 -4.14 -12.35
N VAL A 79 -24.88 -3.57 -12.67
CA VAL A 79 -23.83 -3.19 -11.71
C VAL A 79 -23.52 -1.71 -11.90
N ALA A 80 -23.57 -0.93 -10.82
CA ALA A 80 -23.21 0.48 -10.85
C ALA A 80 -22.44 0.85 -9.58
N ASP A 81 -21.48 1.76 -9.69
CA ASP A 81 -20.68 2.21 -8.55
C ASP A 81 -21.57 2.90 -7.50
N GLY A 82 -21.48 2.43 -6.25
CA GLY A 82 -22.32 2.91 -5.14
C GLY A 82 -23.73 2.35 -5.08
N TYR A 83 -24.01 1.27 -5.82
CA TYR A 83 -25.31 0.59 -5.81
C TYR A 83 -25.13 -0.92 -5.64
N GLU A 84 -26.13 -1.58 -5.00
CA GLU A 84 -26.19 -3.04 -4.93
C GLU A 84 -26.39 -3.63 -6.32
N GLU A 85 -25.71 -4.73 -6.62
CA GLU A 85 -25.90 -5.47 -7.86
C GLU A 85 -27.34 -5.97 -7.95
N GLN A 86 -28.03 -5.66 -9.05
CA GLN A 86 -29.39 -6.11 -9.27
C GLN A 86 -29.42 -7.20 -10.34
N LEU A 87 -29.76 -8.42 -9.94
CA LEU A 87 -30.00 -9.53 -10.84
C LEU A 87 -31.52 -9.68 -11.07
N THR A 88 -31.98 -9.58 -12.30
CA THR A 88 -33.39 -9.67 -12.65
C THR A 88 -33.57 -10.71 -13.75
N THR A 89 -34.50 -11.67 -13.55
CA THR A 89 -34.88 -12.61 -14.61
C THR A 89 -36.04 -12.02 -15.39
N VAL A 90 -35.87 -11.88 -16.68
CA VAL A 90 -36.87 -11.35 -17.61
C VAL A 90 -37.43 -12.51 -18.42
N LEU A 91 -38.73 -12.79 -18.24
CA LEU A 91 -39.43 -13.81 -19.00
C LEU A 91 -39.65 -13.32 -20.44
N LYS A 92 -39.41 -14.17 -21.42
CA LYS A 92 -39.67 -13.87 -22.83
C LYS A 92 -41.09 -13.40 -23.08
N SER A 93 -42.06 -13.97 -22.36
CA SER A 93 -43.50 -13.64 -22.45
C SER A 93 -43.86 -12.28 -21.83
N ALA A 94 -43.00 -11.68 -21.00
CA ALA A 94 -43.22 -10.43 -20.27
C ALA A 94 -42.34 -9.28 -20.77
N LEU A 95 -41.65 -9.45 -21.89
CA LEU A 95 -40.72 -8.45 -22.42
C LEU A 95 -41.46 -7.20 -22.88
N LYS A 96 -41.10 -6.06 -22.32
CA LYS A 96 -41.57 -4.73 -22.72
C LYS A 96 -40.45 -4.00 -23.48
N ALA A 97 -40.81 -3.06 -24.34
CA ALA A 97 -39.83 -2.24 -25.05
C ALA A 97 -38.90 -1.45 -24.10
N VAL A 98 -39.36 -1.15 -22.88
CA VAL A 98 -38.56 -0.53 -21.81
C VAL A 98 -38.62 -1.42 -20.59
N LEU A 99 -37.44 -1.83 -20.10
CA LEU A 99 -37.23 -2.60 -18.87
C LEU A 99 -36.75 -1.64 -17.77
N PRO A 100 -37.60 -1.23 -16.83
CA PRO A 100 -37.16 -0.44 -15.71
C PRO A 100 -36.47 -1.32 -14.67
N ILE A 101 -35.29 -0.91 -14.24
CA ILE A 101 -34.52 -1.56 -13.15
C ILE A 101 -34.20 -0.48 -12.14
N GLN A 102 -34.61 -0.70 -10.89
CA GLN A 102 -34.33 0.21 -9.78
C GLN A 102 -33.22 -0.38 -8.94
N LEU A 103 -32.10 0.33 -8.87
CA LEU A 103 -30.97 -0.03 -8.01
C LEU A 103 -31.22 0.52 -6.60
N GLN A 104 -30.94 -0.30 -5.61
CA GLN A 104 -30.80 0.17 -4.26
C GLN A 104 -29.40 0.77 -4.13
N ARG A 105 -29.27 1.95 -3.51
CA ARG A 105 -27.94 2.45 -3.14
C ARG A 105 -27.30 1.40 -2.29
N ASP A 106 -26.10 1.00 -2.68
CA ASP A 106 -25.26 0.20 -1.79
C ASP A 106 -25.05 1.06 -0.54
N LYS A 107 -25.88 0.78 0.47
CA LYS A 107 -25.76 1.44 1.78
C LYS A 107 -24.38 1.21 2.36
N TYR A 108 -23.57 0.35 1.69
CA TYR A 108 -22.43 -0.27 2.31
C TYR A 108 -21.38 -0.67 1.27
N ALA A 109 -20.56 0.25 0.85
CA ALA A 109 -19.35 -0.01 0.04
C ALA A 109 -18.32 -0.88 0.82
N LEU A 110 -18.71 -2.07 1.28
CA LEU A 110 -17.86 -3.02 2.01
C LEU A 110 -17.64 -4.33 1.24
N ASP A 111 -18.13 -4.46 0.02
CA ASP A 111 -17.71 -5.52 -0.89
C ASP A 111 -16.42 -5.15 -1.63
N GLU A 112 -15.51 -4.50 -0.91
CA GLU A 112 -14.21 -4.14 -1.46
C GLU A 112 -13.40 -5.39 -1.79
N ILE A 113 -12.94 -5.45 -3.03
CA ILE A 113 -12.10 -6.53 -3.53
C ILE A 113 -10.65 -6.24 -3.17
N VAL A 114 -10.02 -7.17 -2.46
CA VAL A 114 -8.61 -7.12 -2.07
C VAL A 114 -7.81 -8.08 -2.91
N ILE A 115 -6.74 -7.62 -3.52
CA ILE A 115 -5.86 -8.48 -4.33
C ILE A 115 -4.75 -9.10 -3.48
N THR A 116 -4.32 -8.40 -2.42
CA THR A 116 -3.10 -8.76 -1.69
C THR A 116 -3.27 -9.98 -0.79
N ALA A 117 -4.41 -10.15 -0.13
CA ALA A 117 -4.56 -11.17 0.91
C ALA A 117 -4.44 -12.62 0.39
N GLY A 118 -4.90 -12.87 -0.83
CA GLY A 118 -4.88 -14.20 -1.45
C GLY A 118 -4.05 -14.27 -2.73
N ARG A 119 -3.33 -13.22 -3.09
CA ARG A 119 -2.68 -13.04 -4.42
C ARG A 119 -3.66 -13.06 -5.59
N ARG A 120 -4.92 -12.88 -5.33
CA ARG A 120 -6.02 -12.75 -6.29
C ARG A 120 -7.05 -11.77 -5.76
N ALA A 121 -7.98 -11.39 -6.63
CA ALA A 121 -9.14 -10.60 -6.21
C ALA A 121 -10.08 -11.46 -5.34
N GLU A 122 -10.34 -11.03 -4.12
CA GLU A 122 -11.27 -11.68 -3.19
C GLU A 122 -11.98 -10.63 -2.32
N ASN A 123 -13.19 -10.95 -1.88
CA ASN A 123 -13.96 -10.06 -1.03
C ASN A 123 -13.33 -10.01 0.38
N ILE A 124 -13.19 -8.80 0.95
CA ILE A 124 -12.62 -8.58 2.28
C ILE A 124 -13.39 -9.37 3.38
N ALA A 125 -14.70 -9.56 3.21
CA ALA A 125 -15.55 -10.32 4.11
C ALA A 125 -15.19 -11.82 4.17
N THR A 126 -14.35 -12.33 3.27
CA THR A 126 -13.89 -13.73 3.27
C THR A 126 -12.49 -13.92 3.82
N ILE A 127 -11.80 -12.84 4.23
CA ILE A 127 -10.41 -12.89 4.66
C ILE A 127 -10.33 -12.99 6.19
N PRO A 128 -9.76 -14.07 6.77
CA PRO A 128 -9.65 -14.24 8.21
C PRO A 128 -8.41 -13.49 8.77
N SER A 129 -8.31 -12.19 8.52
CA SER A 129 -7.27 -11.33 9.06
C SER A 129 -7.70 -9.86 9.00
N SER A 130 -7.05 -8.99 9.75
CA SER A 130 -7.28 -7.55 9.67
C SER A 130 -6.70 -6.97 8.38
N VAL A 131 -7.56 -6.36 7.58
CA VAL A 131 -7.20 -5.66 6.34
C VAL A 131 -7.72 -4.23 6.41
N VAL A 132 -6.94 -3.29 5.87
CA VAL A 132 -7.35 -1.90 5.63
C VAL A 132 -7.20 -1.58 4.16
N ILE A 133 -8.23 -1.01 3.57
CA ILE A 133 -8.20 -0.48 2.21
C ILE A 133 -8.36 1.04 2.30
N ILE A 134 -7.44 1.75 1.68
CA ILE A 134 -7.54 3.19 1.49
C ILE A 134 -7.90 3.39 0.04
N ASN A 135 -9.15 3.72 -0.22
CA ASN A 135 -9.69 3.89 -1.57
C ASN A 135 -9.26 5.21 -2.21
N GLN A 136 -9.58 5.38 -3.50
CA GLN A 136 -9.19 6.56 -4.26
C GLN A 136 -9.75 7.86 -3.65
N LYS A 137 -11.01 7.86 -3.20
CA LYS A 137 -11.67 9.04 -2.61
C LYS A 137 -10.94 9.50 -1.34
N GLU A 138 -10.62 8.56 -0.45
CA GLU A 138 -9.88 8.86 0.77
C GLU A 138 -8.45 9.33 0.47
N MET A 139 -7.78 8.70 -0.51
CA MET A 139 -6.48 9.17 -1.00
C MET A 139 -6.55 10.62 -1.52
N GLU A 140 -7.55 10.97 -2.32
CA GLU A 140 -7.72 12.33 -2.86
C GLU A 140 -7.96 13.36 -1.75
N ASN A 141 -8.76 13.03 -0.75
CA ASN A 141 -9.01 13.89 0.40
C ASN A 141 -7.71 14.15 1.18
N GLN A 142 -6.93 13.11 1.49
CA GLN A 142 -5.64 13.26 2.17
C GLN A 142 -4.60 13.99 1.32
N MET A 143 -4.60 13.77 -0.01
CA MET A 143 -3.71 14.46 -0.95
C MET A 143 -4.00 15.96 -1.07
N SER A 144 -5.18 16.44 -0.68
CA SER A 144 -5.45 17.87 -0.58
C SER A 144 -4.70 18.49 0.59
N VAL A 145 -4.48 17.74 1.68
CA VAL A 145 -3.73 18.17 2.87
C VAL A 145 -2.22 18.00 2.66
N THR A 146 -1.79 16.80 2.23
CA THR A 146 -0.36 16.48 2.09
C THR A 146 -0.10 15.47 0.97
N THR A 147 1.01 15.61 0.27
CA THR A 147 1.51 14.61 -0.71
C THR A 147 2.47 13.59 -0.09
N ASN A 148 2.71 13.67 1.22
CA ASN A 148 3.57 12.74 1.94
C ASN A 148 2.84 11.42 2.22
N ILE A 149 3.07 10.40 1.40
CA ILE A 149 2.42 9.07 1.54
C ILE A 149 2.63 8.45 2.91
N ALA A 150 3.78 8.66 3.55
CA ALA A 150 4.07 8.13 4.88
C ALA A 150 3.15 8.75 5.95
N MET A 151 2.80 10.03 5.80
CA MET A 151 1.85 10.72 6.68
C MET A 151 0.41 10.26 6.40
N ILE A 152 0.01 10.18 5.14
CA ILE A 152 -1.31 9.68 4.74
C ILE A 152 -1.56 8.30 5.38
N LEU A 153 -0.62 7.38 5.23
CA LEU A 153 -0.74 6.04 5.82
C LEU A 153 -0.76 6.07 7.35
N SER A 154 0.08 6.91 7.96
CA SER A 154 0.08 7.07 9.42
C SER A 154 -1.27 7.54 9.97
N ASN A 155 -1.97 8.42 9.24
CA ASN A 155 -3.28 8.92 9.64
C ASN A 155 -4.39 7.89 9.47
N LEU A 156 -4.32 7.04 8.42
CA LEU A 156 -5.42 6.17 8.03
C LEU A 156 -5.25 4.71 8.46
N VAL A 157 -4.03 4.26 8.79
CA VAL A 157 -3.77 2.86 9.15
C VAL A 157 -3.58 2.73 10.66
N PRO A 158 -4.56 2.17 11.40
CA PRO A 158 -4.38 1.82 12.80
C PRO A 158 -3.24 0.82 12.98
N GLY A 159 -2.42 1.00 14.03
CA GLY A 159 -1.26 0.14 14.29
C GLY A 159 0.00 0.44 13.48
N LEU A 160 -0.06 1.33 12.48
CA LEU A 160 1.14 1.87 11.83
C LEU A 160 1.72 3.01 12.67
N GLY A 161 3.03 3.00 12.86
CA GLY A 161 3.76 4.03 13.60
C GLY A 161 3.59 5.43 13.01
N SER A 162 3.74 6.45 13.85
CA SER A 162 3.61 7.86 13.45
C SER A 162 4.64 8.24 12.38
N ALA A 163 4.25 9.11 11.46
CA ALA A 163 5.15 9.63 10.44
C ALA A 163 6.30 10.45 11.04
N THR A 164 7.46 10.38 10.43
CA THR A 164 8.67 11.04 10.93
C THR A 164 8.78 12.50 10.54
N ASN A 165 8.00 12.96 9.58
CA ASN A 165 8.18 14.23 8.90
C ASN A 165 9.59 14.43 8.30
N LYS A 166 10.23 13.31 7.92
CA LYS A 166 11.56 13.25 7.31
C LYS A 166 11.53 12.45 6.01
N LEU A 167 12.63 12.46 5.28
CA LEU A 167 12.82 11.60 4.10
C LEU A 167 12.81 10.11 4.45
N ALA A 168 13.26 9.76 5.65
CA ALA A 168 13.28 8.39 6.16
C ALA A 168 12.01 8.06 6.96
N SER A 169 11.52 6.81 6.83
CA SER A 169 10.37 6.28 7.57
C SER A 169 10.78 5.50 8.83
N THR A 170 11.87 5.91 9.47
CA THR A 170 12.39 5.24 10.67
C THR A 170 11.35 5.22 11.78
N GLY A 171 11.07 4.04 12.35
CA GLY A 171 10.07 3.88 13.39
C GLY A 171 8.63 3.70 12.91
N GLN A 172 8.36 3.76 11.61
CA GLN A 172 7.05 3.42 11.05
C GLN A 172 6.90 1.89 10.90
N THR A 173 6.88 1.19 12.02
CA THR A 173 6.56 -0.24 12.08
C THR A 173 5.06 -0.46 12.03
N LEU A 174 4.64 -1.65 11.61
CA LEU A 174 3.23 -2.06 11.69
C LEU A 174 3.10 -3.07 12.84
N ARG A 175 2.27 -2.74 13.84
CA ARG A 175 2.10 -3.56 15.06
C ARG A 175 3.43 -3.90 15.74
N GLY A 176 4.37 -2.94 15.79
CA GLY A 176 5.69 -3.10 16.42
C GLY A 176 6.68 -4.00 15.67
N ARG A 177 6.38 -4.40 14.43
CA ARG A 177 7.23 -5.24 13.58
C ARG A 177 7.55 -4.56 12.25
N PRO A 178 8.70 -4.87 11.63
CA PRO A 178 8.99 -4.45 10.26
C PRO A 178 7.92 -4.91 9.27
N LEU A 179 7.66 -4.10 8.26
CA LEU A 179 6.64 -4.35 7.23
C LEU A 179 7.27 -4.52 5.85
N LEU A 180 6.55 -5.19 4.96
CA LEU A 180 6.90 -5.33 3.55
C LEU A 180 6.10 -4.34 2.71
N VAL A 181 6.77 -3.56 1.88
CA VAL A 181 6.13 -2.64 0.93
C VAL A 181 6.19 -3.21 -0.47
N LEU A 182 5.06 -3.17 -1.17
CA LEU A 182 4.90 -3.63 -2.54
C LEU A 182 4.31 -2.52 -3.42
N ILE A 183 4.64 -2.52 -4.71
CA ILE A 183 3.93 -1.78 -5.76
C ILE A 183 3.42 -2.82 -6.77
N ASP A 184 2.10 -2.97 -6.91
CA ASP A 184 1.46 -4.02 -7.71
C ASP A 184 2.08 -5.41 -7.47
N GLY A 185 2.40 -5.69 -6.20
CA GLY A 185 3.05 -6.92 -5.80
C GLY A 185 4.58 -6.96 -5.94
N ILE A 186 5.26 -5.97 -6.54
CA ILE A 186 6.73 -5.91 -6.64
C ILE A 186 7.32 -5.44 -5.31
N PRO A 187 8.22 -6.20 -4.66
CA PRO A 187 8.83 -5.81 -3.39
C PRO A 187 9.70 -4.55 -3.52
N GLN A 188 9.42 -3.56 -2.68
CA GLN A 188 10.21 -2.33 -2.55
C GLN A 188 11.24 -2.45 -1.43
N SER A 189 10.86 -3.10 -0.33
CA SER A 189 11.75 -3.34 0.80
C SER A 189 12.93 -4.19 0.40
N THR A 190 14.09 -3.91 0.97
CA THR A 190 15.31 -4.70 0.79
C THR A 190 15.33 -5.86 1.78
N PRO A 191 15.32 -7.12 1.33
CA PRO A 191 15.26 -8.25 2.24
C PRO A 191 16.53 -8.44 3.09
N LEU A 192 17.63 -7.79 2.73
CA LEU A 192 18.95 -7.98 3.38
C LEU A 192 19.27 -6.86 4.37
N MET A 193 18.53 -5.78 4.38
CA MET A 193 18.62 -4.72 5.36
C MET A 193 17.27 -4.03 5.52
N ASN A 194 17.02 -3.49 6.72
CA ASN A 194 15.82 -2.75 7.00
C ASN A 194 15.86 -1.40 6.27
N GLY A 195 15.06 -1.25 5.22
CA GLY A 195 14.95 -0.02 4.46
C GLY A 195 14.23 1.06 5.27
N SER A 196 14.72 2.29 5.20
CA SER A 196 14.05 3.42 5.84
C SER A 196 13.28 4.30 4.85
N ARG A 197 13.21 3.89 3.57
CA ARG A 197 12.59 4.68 2.49
C ARG A 197 11.57 3.90 1.65
N ASP A 198 11.24 2.69 2.04
CA ASP A 198 10.35 1.77 1.32
C ASP A 198 8.95 2.36 1.17
N ILE A 199 8.39 2.93 2.24
CA ILE A 199 7.06 3.53 2.26
C ILE A 199 6.98 4.68 1.24
N ARG A 200 8.07 5.41 1.03
CA ARG A 200 8.15 6.55 0.10
C ARG A 200 8.73 6.15 -1.26
N SER A 201 8.14 5.15 -1.89
CA SER A 201 8.62 4.56 -3.15
C SER A 201 7.77 4.92 -4.38
N ILE A 202 6.66 5.62 -4.16
CA ILE A 202 5.71 6.05 -5.20
C ILE A 202 4.99 7.33 -4.77
N ALA A 203 4.59 8.17 -5.71
CA ALA A 203 3.76 9.33 -5.42
C ALA A 203 2.27 8.93 -5.28
N PRO A 204 1.53 9.50 -4.31
CA PRO A 204 0.13 9.15 -4.09
C PRO A 204 -0.76 9.33 -5.33
N PHE A 205 -0.44 10.30 -6.20
CA PHE A 205 -1.24 10.57 -7.40
C PHE A 205 -1.29 9.37 -8.37
N ALA A 206 -0.30 8.48 -8.33
CA ALA A 206 -0.24 7.29 -9.20
C ALA A 206 -1.09 6.12 -8.67
N LEU A 207 -1.65 6.25 -7.45
CA LEU A 207 -2.36 5.17 -6.77
C LEU A 207 -3.87 5.20 -7.07
N GLU A 208 -4.42 4.01 -7.28
CA GLU A 208 -5.87 3.75 -7.26
C GLU A 208 -6.33 3.53 -5.82
N ARG A 209 -5.59 2.70 -5.05
CA ARG A 209 -5.84 2.41 -3.65
C ARG A 209 -4.58 1.89 -2.97
N VAL A 210 -4.63 1.80 -1.64
CA VAL A 210 -3.60 1.11 -0.85
C VAL A 210 -4.26 -0.01 -0.05
N GLU A 211 -3.69 -1.20 -0.13
CA GLU A 211 -4.12 -2.38 0.62
C GLU A 211 -3.10 -2.68 1.73
N VAL A 212 -3.57 -2.79 2.98
CA VAL A 212 -2.72 -3.10 4.12
C VAL A 212 -3.22 -4.36 4.80
N ILE A 213 -2.40 -5.42 4.78
CA ILE A 213 -2.62 -6.63 5.56
C ILE A 213 -1.80 -6.52 6.82
N LYS A 214 -2.44 -6.67 7.97
CA LYS A 214 -1.79 -6.53 9.27
C LYS A 214 -1.41 -7.89 9.85
N GLY A 215 -0.30 -7.91 10.58
CA GLY A 215 0.29 -9.12 11.14
C GLY A 215 1.21 -9.86 10.16
N ALA A 216 1.96 -10.82 10.66
CA ALA A 216 2.84 -11.63 9.84
C ALA A 216 2.07 -12.37 8.75
N THR A 217 2.70 -12.63 7.61
CA THR A 217 2.10 -13.43 6.55
C THR A 217 3.16 -14.21 5.78
N ALA A 218 2.90 -15.48 5.52
CA ALA A 218 3.79 -16.33 4.74
C ALA A 218 3.72 -16.06 3.23
N ILE A 219 2.58 -15.55 2.75
CA ILE A 219 2.24 -15.61 1.31
C ILE A 219 3.17 -14.79 0.41
N TYR A 220 3.78 -13.71 0.93
CA TYR A 220 4.71 -12.85 0.17
C TYR A 220 6.18 -13.03 0.56
N GLY A 221 6.48 -13.90 1.54
CA GLY A 221 7.84 -14.27 1.92
C GLY A 221 8.57 -13.24 2.77
N ASN A 222 9.86 -13.08 2.49
CA ASN A 222 10.79 -12.32 3.31
C ASN A 222 10.41 -10.85 3.54
N GLY A 223 10.46 -10.43 4.81
CA GLY A 223 10.20 -9.06 5.24
C GLY A 223 8.78 -8.79 5.77
N SER A 224 7.85 -9.75 5.68
CA SER A 224 6.44 -9.59 6.07
C SER A 224 6.14 -9.98 7.51
N THR A 225 6.95 -9.55 8.48
CA THR A 225 6.79 -9.92 9.91
C THR A 225 5.74 -9.06 10.64
N GLY A 226 5.54 -7.82 10.22
CA GLY A 226 4.52 -6.91 10.76
C GLY A 226 3.28 -6.79 9.88
N GLY A 227 3.42 -7.16 8.63
CA GLY A 227 2.37 -7.06 7.61
C GLY A 227 2.89 -6.55 6.28
N ILE A 228 1.95 -6.20 5.42
CA ILE A 228 2.20 -5.75 4.04
C ILE A 228 1.47 -4.44 3.78
N ILE A 229 2.12 -3.52 3.10
CA ILE A 229 1.50 -2.39 2.41
C ILE A 229 1.67 -2.63 0.93
N ASN A 230 0.58 -2.77 0.18
CA ASN A 230 0.61 -2.91 -1.28
C ASN A 230 -0.03 -1.69 -1.94
N TYR A 231 0.75 -0.95 -2.67
CA TYR A 231 0.32 0.17 -3.50
C TYR A 231 -0.25 -0.37 -4.80
N ILE A 232 -1.54 -0.20 -5.02
CA ILE A 232 -2.21 -0.56 -6.27
C ILE A 232 -2.24 0.68 -7.16
N THR A 233 -1.62 0.58 -8.32
CA THR A 233 -1.52 1.70 -9.25
C THR A 233 -2.79 1.89 -10.06
N LYS A 234 -3.04 3.12 -10.49
CA LYS A 234 -4.19 3.48 -11.33
C LYS A 234 -4.27 2.64 -12.58
N LYS A 235 -5.46 2.18 -12.88
CA LYS A 235 -5.83 1.54 -14.13
C LYS A 235 -6.70 2.47 -14.96
N LYS A 236 -6.78 2.24 -16.26
CA LYS A 236 -7.73 2.94 -17.11
C LYS A 236 -9.16 2.58 -16.69
N GLN A 237 -9.98 3.59 -16.49
CA GLN A 237 -11.41 3.46 -16.27
C GLN A 237 -12.19 3.93 -17.50
N GLY A 238 -13.32 3.28 -17.80
CA GLY A 238 -14.22 3.62 -18.92
C GLY A 238 -13.68 3.25 -20.30
N ASN A 239 -14.49 3.49 -21.33
CA ASN A 239 -14.25 3.09 -22.73
C ASN A 239 -13.76 4.23 -23.64
N GLN A 240 -13.48 5.41 -23.08
CA GLN A 240 -12.98 6.54 -23.88
C GLN A 240 -11.62 6.21 -24.52
N VAL A 241 -11.42 6.66 -25.75
CA VAL A 241 -10.13 6.48 -26.44
C VAL A 241 -9.03 7.24 -25.72
N ILE A 242 -9.31 8.44 -25.24
CA ILE A 242 -8.38 9.26 -24.45
C ILE A 242 -9.17 10.07 -23.41
N GLY A 243 -8.64 10.16 -22.25
CA GLY A 243 -9.10 11.03 -21.16
C GLY A 243 -7.94 11.27 -20.21
N GLY A 244 -8.07 12.23 -19.33
CA GLY A 244 -6.96 12.54 -18.45
C GLY A 244 -7.33 13.46 -17.30
N THR A 245 -6.36 13.61 -16.40
CA THR A 245 -6.48 14.50 -15.24
C THR A 245 -5.21 15.30 -15.09
N THR A 246 -5.35 16.62 -15.06
CA THR A 246 -4.28 17.57 -14.72
C THR A 246 -4.54 18.13 -13.33
N VAL A 247 -3.55 18.15 -12.46
CA VAL A 247 -3.63 18.81 -11.15
C VAL A 247 -2.51 19.81 -11.04
N LEU A 248 -2.86 21.06 -10.73
CA LEU A 248 -1.94 22.13 -10.38
C LEU A 248 -2.20 22.53 -8.95
N GLY A 249 -1.15 22.71 -8.17
CA GLY A 249 -1.30 23.11 -6.77
C GLY A 249 -0.09 23.85 -6.23
N THR A 250 -0.32 24.52 -5.12
CA THR A 250 0.71 25.22 -4.34
C THR A 250 0.52 24.91 -2.85
N SER A 251 1.59 25.02 -2.08
CA SER A 251 1.57 24.90 -0.64
C SER A 251 2.46 25.95 0.02
N PHE A 252 2.08 26.44 1.18
CA PHE A 252 2.86 27.43 1.91
C PHE A 252 2.46 27.48 3.39
N ASN A 253 3.30 28.03 4.24
CA ASN A 253 2.96 28.33 5.63
C ASN A 253 2.34 29.72 5.70
N PRO A 254 1.04 29.86 6.03
CA PRO A 254 0.37 31.17 6.04
C PRO A 254 0.81 32.07 7.21
N ALA A 255 1.29 31.48 8.32
CA ALA A 255 1.77 32.25 9.48
C ALA A 255 3.18 32.81 9.28
N HIS A 256 4.04 32.01 8.55
CA HIS A 256 5.45 32.34 8.33
C HIS A 256 5.85 32.00 6.89
N SER A 257 5.41 32.79 5.91
CA SER A 257 5.43 32.44 4.48
C SER A 257 6.81 32.48 3.82
N SER A 258 7.80 33.17 4.40
CA SER A 258 9.11 33.38 3.76
C SER A 258 9.82 32.06 3.41
N GLY A 259 10.02 31.81 2.10
CA GLY A 259 10.70 30.64 1.54
C GLY A 259 9.91 29.33 1.60
N THR A 260 8.66 29.36 2.10
CA THR A 260 7.86 28.14 2.32
C THR A 260 7.06 27.70 1.10
N LEU A 261 7.03 28.50 0.03
CA LEU A 261 6.27 28.18 -1.18
C LEU A 261 6.72 26.88 -1.81
N GLY A 262 5.79 25.94 -1.90
CA GLY A 262 5.91 24.70 -2.63
C GLY A 262 4.95 24.68 -3.81
N TYR A 263 5.13 23.75 -4.73
CA TYR A 263 4.22 23.53 -5.85
C TYR A 263 4.09 22.07 -6.22
N LYS A 264 2.94 21.73 -6.81
CA LYS A 264 2.60 20.40 -7.28
C LYS A 264 2.03 20.48 -8.70
N ILE A 265 2.58 19.66 -9.59
CA ILE A 265 2.07 19.51 -10.95
C ILE A 265 1.96 18.01 -11.21
N SER A 266 0.80 17.55 -11.65
CA SER A 266 0.64 16.17 -12.08
C SER A 266 -0.30 16.08 -13.28
N GLN A 267 0.03 15.15 -14.17
CA GLN A 267 -0.73 14.86 -15.39
C GLN A 267 -0.87 13.35 -15.52
N SER A 268 -2.08 12.86 -15.74
CA SER A 268 -2.33 11.50 -16.19
C SER A 268 -3.16 11.50 -17.46
N LEU A 269 -2.84 10.56 -18.36
CA LEU A 269 -3.54 10.31 -19.61
C LEU A 269 -3.83 8.83 -19.71
N GLY A 270 -5.01 8.45 -20.12
CA GLY A 270 -5.35 7.05 -20.28
C GLY A 270 -6.48 6.85 -21.28
N GLY A 271 -6.56 5.65 -21.85
CA GLY A 271 -7.52 5.35 -22.88
C GLY A 271 -7.66 3.86 -23.17
N LYS A 272 -8.71 3.54 -23.91
CA LYS A 272 -8.91 2.24 -24.52
C LYS A 272 -9.04 2.40 -26.03
N TYR A 273 -8.18 1.73 -26.78
CA TYR A 273 -8.26 1.68 -28.23
C TYR A 273 -8.21 0.24 -28.68
N LYS A 274 -9.33 -0.27 -29.17
CA LYS A 274 -9.51 -1.69 -29.53
C LYS A 274 -9.13 -2.57 -28.33
N LYS A 275 -8.11 -3.44 -28.48
CA LYS A 275 -7.59 -4.36 -27.47
C LYS A 275 -6.54 -3.74 -26.54
N TRP A 276 -6.20 -2.48 -26.72
CA TRP A 276 -5.21 -1.79 -25.92
C TRP A 276 -5.85 -0.93 -24.84
N ASN A 277 -5.50 -1.17 -23.60
CA ASN A 277 -5.80 -0.31 -22.47
C ASN A 277 -4.50 0.33 -21.99
N TYR A 278 -4.46 1.64 -21.79
CA TYR A 278 -3.26 2.32 -21.38
C TYR A 278 -3.54 3.46 -20.41
N ILE A 279 -2.59 3.69 -19.52
CA ILE A 279 -2.51 4.88 -18.67
C ILE A 279 -1.06 5.24 -18.48
N VAL A 280 -0.77 6.53 -18.60
CA VAL A 280 0.54 7.11 -18.30
C VAL A 280 0.35 8.34 -17.44
N GLY A 281 1.30 8.61 -16.55
CA GLY A 281 1.24 9.80 -15.72
C GLY A 281 2.60 10.23 -15.23
N ALA A 282 2.70 11.53 -14.94
CA ALA A 282 3.87 12.13 -14.34
C ALA A 282 3.48 13.13 -13.26
N SER A 283 4.29 13.24 -12.22
CA SER A 283 4.17 14.31 -11.21
C SER A 283 5.52 14.90 -10.84
N LEU A 284 5.46 16.17 -10.47
CA LEU A 284 6.53 16.93 -9.88
C LEU A 284 5.98 17.68 -8.68
N ASP A 285 6.53 17.40 -7.50
CA ASP A 285 6.24 18.10 -6.26
C ASP A 285 7.51 18.76 -5.74
N TYR A 286 7.41 20.00 -5.31
CA TYR A 286 8.46 20.72 -4.63
C TYR A 286 7.96 21.20 -3.26
N THR A 287 8.67 20.84 -2.22
CA THR A 287 8.43 21.34 -0.86
C THR A 287 9.39 22.48 -0.58
N GLY A 288 8.87 23.65 -0.24
CA GLY A 288 9.66 24.81 0.18
C GLY A 288 10.34 24.60 1.53
N VAL A 289 10.82 25.68 2.13
CA VAL A 289 11.39 25.66 3.48
C VAL A 289 10.32 25.28 4.49
N GLN A 290 10.61 24.35 5.37
CA GLN A 290 9.71 24.01 6.46
C GLN A 290 10.04 24.80 7.72
N ARG A 291 9.01 25.32 8.38
CA ARG A 291 9.10 26.10 9.62
C ARG A 291 8.18 25.51 10.67
N ASP A 292 8.56 25.57 11.94
CA ASP A 292 7.70 25.20 13.05
C ASP A 292 6.60 26.25 13.31
N GLY A 293 5.77 26.03 14.33
CA GLY A 293 4.68 26.94 14.70
C GLY A 293 5.14 28.33 15.15
N GLU A 294 6.40 28.49 15.54
CA GLU A 294 7.03 29.75 15.92
C GLU A 294 7.76 30.45 14.76
N GLY A 295 7.79 29.79 13.56
CA GLY A 295 8.44 30.32 12.38
C GLY A 295 9.93 29.97 12.25
N VAL A 296 10.46 29.17 13.16
CA VAL A 296 11.86 28.72 13.13
C VAL A 296 12.06 27.69 12.02
N ILE A 297 13.12 27.84 11.22
CA ILE A 297 13.45 26.88 10.17
C ILE A 297 13.83 25.54 10.82
N LEU A 298 13.24 24.46 10.36
CA LEU A 298 13.50 23.13 10.89
C LEU A 298 14.93 22.65 10.59
N GLY A 299 15.52 21.89 11.52
CA GLY A 299 16.79 21.24 11.30
C GLY A 299 16.77 20.32 10.09
N GLN A 300 17.87 20.23 9.38
CA GLN A 300 17.95 19.59 8.06
C GLN A 300 18.40 18.12 8.12
N THR A 301 18.47 17.51 9.28
CA THR A 301 18.80 16.08 9.40
C THR A 301 17.70 15.23 8.80
N ASP A 302 17.89 14.75 7.55
CA ASP A 302 16.86 14.07 6.75
C ASP A 302 15.54 14.84 6.58
N GLY A 303 15.56 16.17 6.72
CA GLY A 303 14.38 17.02 6.61
C GLY A 303 13.76 17.05 5.20
N LEU A 304 12.55 17.57 5.10
CA LEU A 304 11.80 17.68 3.85
C LEU A 304 11.89 19.05 3.18
N SER A 305 12.57 20.03 3.81
CA SER A 305 12.77 21.36 3.20
C SER A 305 13.53 21.28 1.89
N ASN A 306 13.12 22.10 0.92
CA ASN A 306 13.75 22.17 -0.40
C ASN A 306 13.87 20.80 -1.10
N THR A 307 12.82 19.97 -1.02
CA THR A 307 12.80 18.63 -1.57
C THR A 307 11.98 18.58 -2.85
N TYR A 308 12.56 18.03 -3.91
CA TYR A 308 11.87 17.67 -5.14
C TYR A 308 11.47 16.20 -5.08
N GLN A 309 10.23 15.90 -5.43
CA GLN A 309 9.73 14.55 -5.68
C GLN A 309 9.25 14.46 -7.11
N LYS A 310 9.68 13.43 -7.82
CA LYS A 310 9.31 13.16 -9.21
C LYS A 310 8.79 11.75 -9.32
N ASN A 311 7.70 11.56 -10.03
CA ASN A 311 7.18 10.23 -10.34
C ASN A 311 6.71 10.19 -11.79
N VAL A 312 7.03 9.10 -12.46
CA VAL A 312 6.48 8.74 -13.77
C VAL A 312 5.96 7.32 -13.67
N PHE A 313 4.74 7.09 -14.11
CA PHE A 313 4.22 5.73 -14.22
C PHE A 313 3.57 5.51 -15.58
N ALA A 314 3.61 4.28 -16.05
CA ALA A 314 2.94 3.85 -17.26
C ALA A 314 2.43 2.41 -17.09
N GLN A 315 1.24 2.15 -17.55
CA GLN A 315 0.71 0.80 -17.66
C GLN A 315 0.04 0.64 -19.02
N ILE A 316 0.38 -0.44 -19.71
CA ILE A 316 -0.22 -0.81 -21.00
C ILE A 316 -0.67 -2.25 -20.87
N THR A 317 -1.92 -2.53 -21.18
CA THR A 317 -2.49 -3.87 -21.22
C THR A 317 -3.01 -4.14 -22.62
N TYR A 318 -2.64 -5.29 -23.17
CA TYR A 318 -3.16 -5.80 -24.44
C TYR A 318 -4.04 -7.02 -24.17
N ASP A 319 -5.32 -6.92 -24.47
CA ASP A 319 -6.27 -8.03 -24.37
C ASP A 319 -6.13 -8.88 -25.64
N ILE A 320 -5.47 -10.05 -25.54
CA ILE A 320 -5.30 -10.99 -26.66
C ILE A 320 -6.67 -11.50 -27.08
N ASN A 321 -7.43 -11.95 -26.08
CA ASN A 321 -8.84 -12.34 -26.16
C ASN A 321 -9.50 -12.10 -24.80
N ASP A 322 -10.74 -12.53 -24.59
CA ASP A 322 -11.50 -12.29 -23.35
C ASP A 322 -10.87 -12.97 -22.12
N ASN A 323 -10.09 -14.06 -22.34
CA ASN A 323 -9.45 -14.83 -21.28
C ASN A 323 -7.97 -14.57 -21.12
N SER A 324 -7.32 -13.88 -22.07
CA SER A 324 -5.86 -13.70 -22.07
C SER A 324 -5.45 -12.27 -22.24
N SER A 325 -4.55 -11.79 -21.38
CA SER A 325 -3.98 -10.44 -21.47
C SER A 325 -2.49 -10.40 -21.13
N ILE A 326 -1.80 -9.43 -21.73
CA ILE A 326 -0.41 -9.08 -21.39
C ILE A 326 -0.42 -7.66 -20.84
N ARG A 327 0.26 -7.47 -19.71
CA ARG A 327 0.40 -6.15 -19.05
C ARG A 327 1.86 -5.79 -18.91
N ALA A 328 2.25 -4.62 -19.41
CA ALA A 328 3.52 -3.98 -19.11
C ALA A 328 3.29 -2.81 -18.15
N PHE A 329 4.10 -2.73 -17.11
CA PHE A 329 4.03 -1.71 -16.08
C PHE A 329 5.41 -1.12 -15.82
N TYR A 330 5.47 0.19 -15.65
CA TYR A 330 6.64 0.92 -15.21
C TYR A 330 6.28 1.97 -14.15
N ASN A 331 7.08 2.06 -13.10
CA ASN A 331 7.05 3.18 -12.15
C ASN A 331 8.47 3.64 -11.86
N GLY A 332 8.75 4.92 -12.09
CA GLY A 332 9.98 5.60 -11.73
C GLY A 332 9.70 6.68 -10.69
N TYR A 333 10.33 6.59 -9.52
CA TYR A 333 10.21 7.56 -8.44
C TYR A 333 11.58 8.10 -8.05
N ALA A 334 11.66 9.40 -7.79
CA ALA A 334 12.83 10.05 -7.24
C ALA A 334 12.43 11.11 -6.21
N SER A 335 13.24 11.26 -5.17
CA SER A 335 13.09 12.30 -4.14
C SER A 335 14.46 12.80 -3.76
N THR A 336 14.75 14.08 -3.97
CA THR A 336 16.06 14.69 -3.71
C THR A 336 15.92 16.00 -2.97
N GLN A 337 16.68 16.15 -1.89
CA GLN A 337 16.72 17.36 -1.07
C GLN A 337 17.90 18.25 -1.51
N HIS A 338 17.60 19.45 -1.99
CA HIS A 338 18.60 20.49 -2.32
C HIS A 338 18.57 21.58 -1.25
N ALA A 339 18.94 21.23 -0.02
CA ALA A 339 18.84 22.13 1.12
C ALA A 339 19.83 23.32 1.01
N ARG A 340 19.30 24.51 1.23
CA ARG A 340 20.07 25.76 1.38
C ARG A 340 20.37 26.07 2.86
N TYR A 341 20.16 25.08 3.70
CA TYR A 341 20.28 25.17 5.15
C TYR A 341 21.03 23.96 5.69
N ILE A 342 21.83 24.17 6.71
CA ILE A 342 22.48 23.13 7.50
C ILE A 342 21.87 23.11 8.90
N SER A 343 22.06 22.02 9.64
CA SER A 343 21.57 21.94 11.02
C SER A 343 22.52 22.61 12.00
N LYS A 344 22.02 23.60 12.76
CA LYS A 344 22.63 24.01 14.02
C LYS A 344 22.09 23.09 15.10
N VAL A 345 22.94 22.20 15.61
CA VAL A 345 22.56 21.20 16.61
C VAL A 345 22.19 21.88 17.91
N GLY A 346 21.02 21.54 18.44
CA GLY A 346 20.50 21.98 19.73
C GLY A 346 20.95 21.09 20.88
N LYS A 347 20.11 20.97 21.91
CA LYS A 347 20.31 20.13 23.08
C LYS A 347 19.00 19.41 23.41
N TYR A 348 19.03 18.09 23.43
CA TYR A 348 17.85 17.29 23.73
C TYR A 348 17.18 17.71 25.04
N GLY A 349 15.87 17.89 25.02
CA GLY A 349 15.05 18.27 26.16
C GLY A 349 15.01 19.78 26.46
N SER A 350 15.87 20.60 25.85
CA SER A 350 15.90 22.07 26.09
C SER A 350 15.87 22.90 24.82
N GLU A 351 16.76 22.65 23.84
CA GLU A 351 16.89 23.46 22.63
C GLU A 351 16.68 22.61 21.38
N PRO A 352 15.78 23.00 20.43
CA PRO A 352 15.62 22.27 19.20
C PRO A 352 16.84 22.43 18.28
N THR A 353 17.16 21.38 17.53
CA THR A 353 18.04 21.48 16.36
C THR A 353 17.31 22.24 15.25
N ILE A 354 17.87 23.35 14.80
CA ILE A 354 17.27 24.29 13.84
C ILE A 354 18.06 24.35 12.53
N GLY A 355 17.44 24.88 11.48
CA GLY A 355 18.08 25.17 10.20
C GLY A 355 18.69 26.58 10.19
N ILE A 356 19.96 26.68 9.83
CA ILE A 356 20.65 27.94 9.56
C ILE A 356 21.15 27.95 8.11
N ALA A 357 21.29 29.13 7.51
CA ALA A 357 21.81 29.25 6.16
C ALA A 357 23.19 28.57 6.03
N GLY A 358 23.36 27.78 4.99
CA GLY A 358 24.59 27.04 4.75
C GLY A 358 24.39 25.98 3.67
N VAL A 359 25.49 25.45 3.15
CA VAL A 359 25.49 24.43 2.10
C VAL A 359 26.01 23.12 2.67
N ASP A 360 25.27 22.04 2.42
CA ASP A 360 25.70 20.68 2.73
C ASP A 360 26.84 20.29 1.77
N PRO A 361 28.00 19.85 2.26
CA PRO A 361 29.12 19.52 1.39
C PRO A 361 28.92 18.26 0.55
N GLY A 362 27.90 17.45 0.85
CA GLY A 362 27.61 16.21 0.15
C GLY A 362 26.69 16.38 -1.07
N GLN A 363 26.39 15.24 -1.70
CA GLN A 363 25.35 15.16 -2.72
C GLN A 363 23.96 15.30 -2.08
N PRO A 364 22.91 15.71 -2.82
CA PRO A 364 21.56 15.80 -2.30
C PRO A 364 21.08 14.48 -1.68
N GLY A 365 20.58 14.55 -0.43
CA GLY A 365 19.99 13.41 0.25
C GLY A 365 18.64 13.02 -0.37
N GLY A 366 18.23 11.77 -0.19
CA GLY A 366 16.92 11.30 -0.67
C GLY A 366 16.97 9.95 -1.36
N THR A 367 16.12 9.77 -2.35
CA THR A 367 16.03 8.61 -3.24
C THR A 367 16.34 9.07 -4.66
N PRO A 368 17.60 9.07 -5.10
CA PRO A 368 17.96 9.51 -6.45
C PRO A 368 17.17 8.81 -7.55
N TYR A 369 16.88 7.53 -7.37
CA TYR A 369 15.98 6.77 -8.25
C TYR A 369 15.41 5.53 -7.55
N ASN A 370 14.20 5.16 -7.96
CA ASN A 370 13.55 3.88 -7.71
C ASN A 370 12.77 3.49 -8.97
N HIS A 371 13.33 2.60 -9.78
CA HIS A 371 12.75 2.12 -11.02
C HIS A 371 12.13 0.74 -10.82
N ASN A 372 10.88 0.59 -11.19
CA ASN A 372 10.15 -0.66 -11.20
C ASN A 372 9.65 -0.94 -12.60
N PHE A 373 9.92 -2.11 -13.12
CA PHE A 373 9.37 -2.61 -14.37
C PHE A 373 8.78 -4.00 -14.15
N MET A 374 7.62 -4.26 -14.73
CA MET A 374 6.97 -5.58 -14.69
C MET A 374 6.32 -5.89 -16.04
N LEU A 375 6.49 -7.12 -16.48
CA LEU A 375 5.72 -7.74 -17.56
C LEU A 375 4.89 -8.87 -16.96
N GLY A 376 3.58 -8.79 -17.11
CA GLY A 376 2.63 -9.77 -16.61
C GLY A 376 1.84 -10.42 -17.76
N PHE A 377 1.53 -11.68 -17.60
CA PHE A 377 0.62 -12.43 -18.46
C PHE A 377 -0.43 -13.08 -17.58
N THR A 378 -1.70 -12.89 -17.91
CA THR A 378 -2.85 -13.52 -17.26
C THR A 378 -3.58 -14.36 -18.28
N GLN A 379 -3.87 -15.61 -17.93
CA GLN A 379 -4.75 -16.52 -18.65
C GLN A 379 -5.83 -17.02 -17.71
N ARG A 380 -7.09 -16.83 -18.05
CA ARG A 380 -8.27 -17.41 -17.38
C ARG A 380 -8.70 -18.66 -18.10
N ASP A 381 -9.42 -19.54 -17.43
CA ASP A 381 -10.05 -20.76 -17.98
C ASP A 381 -9.06 -21.63 -18.75
N LEU A 382 -7.86 -21.88 -18.19
CA LEU A 382 -6.85 -22.68 -18.87
C LEU A 382 -7.19 -24.18 -18.80
N PHE A 383 -7.43 -24.72 -17.62
CA PHE A 383 -7.89 -26.07 -17.33
C PHE A 383 -8.59 -26.05 -15.96
N LEU A 384 -9.69 -26.78 -15.80
CA LEU A 384 -10.48 -26.80 -14.56
C LEU A 384 -10.79 -25.35 -14.06
N ASP A 385 -11.10 -24.45 -14.96
CA ASP A 385 -11.34 -23.03 -14.71
C ASP A 385 -10.17 -22.32 -14.00
N THR A 386 -8.95 -22.86 -14.16
CA THR A 386 -7.74 -22.30 -13.53
C THR A 386 -7.35 -20.99 -14.17
N GLN A 387 -7.18 -19.97 -13.33
CA GLN A 387 -6.48 -18.74 -13.71
C GLN A 387 -4.99 -18.89 -13.48
N VAL A 388 -4.20 -18.48 -14.45
CA VAL A 388 -2.72 -18.45 -14.41
C VAL A 388 -2.25 -17.02 -14.53
N ASP A 389 -1.44 -16.56 -13.58
CA ASP A 389 -0.78 -15.26 -13.61
C ASP A 389 0.74 -15.48 -13.56
N VAL A 390 1.43 -15.01 -14.58
CA VAL A 390 2.91 -15.00 -14.63
C VAL A 390 3.38 -13.55 -14.64
N SER A 391 4.35 -13.23 -13.81
CA SER A 391 4.99 -11.90 -13.85
C SER A 391 6.50 -12.01 -13.74
N VAL A 392 7.18 -11.21 -14.56
CA VAL A 392 8.62 -10.97 -14.50
C VAL A 392 8.82 -9.51 -14.13
N TYR A 393 9.67 -9.24 -13.14
CA TYR A 393 9.89 -7.86 -12.69
C TYR A 393 11.36 -7.57 -12.41
N ILE A 394 11.68 -6.27 -12.51
CA ILE A 394 12.98 -5.72 -12.18
C ILE A 394 12.72 -4.48 -11.32
N ASN A 395 13.47 -4.36 -10.21
CA ASN A 395 13.54 -3.15 -9.41
C ASN A 395 14.98 -2.70 -9.28
N SER A 396 15.23 -1.41 -9.43
CA SER A 396 16.54 -0.79 -9.19
C SER A 396 16.34 0.45 -8.32
N PHE A 397 17.00 0.46 -7.18
CA PHE A 397 16.82 1.46 -6.14
C PHE A 397 18.15 2.00 -5.65
N ARG A 398 18.19 3.30 -5.39
CA ARG A 398 19.28 3.96 -4.66
C ARG A 398 18.72 4.96 -3.65
N SER A 399 19.25 4.94 -2.44
CA SER A 399 19.04 6.01 -1.48
C SER A 399 20.37 6.66 -1.09
N MET A 400 20.32 7.95 -0.78
CA MET A 400 21.44 8.76 -0.37
C MET A 400 21.14 9.39 0.99
N ASN A 401 21.97 9.15 1.98
CA ASN A 401 21.88 9.83 3.27
C ASN A 401 22.56 11.21 3.19
N ARG A 402 22.35 12.05 4.17
CA ARG A 402 23.09 13.33 4.24
C ARG A 402 24.56 13.09 4.61
N TYR A 403 25.41 14.03 4.21
CA TYR A 403 26.81 14.05 4.60
C TYR A 403 26.96 14.23 6.11
N GLN A 404 27.87 13.49 6.71
CA GLN A 404 28.26 13.61 8.10
C GLN A 404 29.64 14.26 8.18
N GLU A 405 29.75 15.41 8.85
CA GLU A 405 31.01 16.18 8.89
C GLU A 405 31.98 15.63 9.93
N LYS A 406 31.53 15.30 11.12
CA LYS A 406 32.38 14.84 12.23
C LYS A 406 31.77 13.65 12.94
N GLY A 407 32.66 12.71 13.31
CA GLY A 407 32.51 11.81 14.45
C GLY A 407 31.16 11.15 14.66
N SER A 408 30.44 10.84 13.59
CA SER A 408 29.34 9.91 13.77
C SER A 408 29.97 8.59 14.19
N ALA A 409 29.47 7.99 15.24
CA ALA A 409 29.80 6.64 15.67
C ALA A 409 29.68 5.59 14.53
N TRP A 410 29.15 5.98 13.36
CA TRP A 410 28.85 5.11 12.24
C TRP A 410 30.01 4.96 11.26
N TYR A 411 30.64 6.04 10.81
CA TYR A 411 31.67 5.98 9.76
C TYR A 411 32.54 7.24 9.60
N GLY A 412 32.66 8.11 10.61
CA GLY A 412 33.44 9.35 10.46
C GLY A 412 32.90 10.28 9.34
N PRO A 413 33.67 11.27 8.87
CA PRO A 413 33.26 12.13 7.79
C PRO A 413 32.95 11.33 6.53
N GLY A 414 31.83 11.68 5.85
CA GLY A 414 31.43 11.02 4.61
C GLY A 414 29.93 10.97 4.40
N GLN A 415 29.54 10.39 3.29
CA GLN A 415 28.15 10.25 2.89
C GLN A 415 27.88 8.83 2.41
N SER A 416 26.92 8.15 3.04
CA SER A 416 26.57 6.79 2.65
C SER A 416 25.40 6.73 1.68
N ARG A 417 25.46 5.74 0.79
CA ARG A 417 24.38 5.41 -0.15
C ARG A 417 24.06 3.93 -0.08
N THR A 418 22.78 3.60 -0.16
CA THR A 418 22.29 2.23 -0.29
C THR A 418 21.94 1.96 -1.73
N ASN A 419 22.38 0.84 -2.28
CA ASN A 419 22.03 0.37 -3.60
C ASN A 419 21.30 -0.97 -3.47
N ALA A 420 20.23 -1.16 -4.23
CA ALA A 420 19.52 -2.43 -4.33
C ALA A 420 19.08 -2.68 -5.77
N ALA A 421 19.22 -3.91 -6.22
CA ALA A 421 18.76 -4.36 -7.53
C ALA A 421 18.11 -5.73 -7.40
N LYS A 422 16.82 -5.81 -7.74
CA LYS A 422 16.01 -7.01 -7.67
C LYS A 422 15.57 -7.45 -9.05
N LYS A 423 15.53 -8.77 -9.26
CA LYS A 423 14.92 -9.40 -10.42
C LYS A 423 14.10 -10.58 -9.91
N GLY A 424 12.89 -10.74 -10.40
CA GLY A 424 12.05 -11.84 -9.93
C GLY A 424 11.10 -12.34 -11.00
N ILE A 425 10.68 -13.60 -10.78
CA ILE A 425 9.63 -14.25 -11.54
C ILE A 425 8.61 -14.76 -10.53
N ARG A 426 7.34 -14.57 -10.82
CA ARG A 426 6.22 -15.11 -10.05
C ARG A 426 5.31 -15.89 -10.97
N LEU A 427 4.99 -17.09 -10.55
CA LEU A 427 3.93 -17.91 -11.13
C LEU A 427 2.87 -18.12 -10.06
N ASN A 428 1.64 -17.78 -10.37
CA ASN A 428 0.48 -17.98 -9.53
C ASN A 428 -0.60 -18.69 -10.32
N LEU A 429 -1.13 -19.77 -9.77
CA LEU A 429 -2.26 -20.51 -10.29
C LEU A 429 -3.38 -20.49 -9.26
N ASN A 430 -4.59 -20.30 -9.74
CA ASN A 430 -5.79 -20.32 -8.93
C ASN A 430 -6.80 -21.25 -9.56
N THR A 431 -7.12 -22.34 -8.87
CA THR A 431 -8.02 -23.40 -9.36
C THR A 431 -9.22 -23.50 -8.43
N PRO A 432 -10.43 -23.16 -8.87
CA PRO A 432 -11.66 -23.47 -8.15
C PRO A 432 -11.97 -24.96 -8.28
N PHE A 433 -12.55 -25.55 -7.22
CA PHE A 433 -13.00 -26.94 -7.23
C PHE A 433 -14.09 -27.14 -6.17
N ILE A 434 -14.74 -28.29 -6.20
CA ILE A 434 -15.73 -28.65 -5.20
C ILE A 434 -15.15 -29.74 -4.29
N LEU A 435 -15.09 -29.47 -2.98
CA LEU A 435 -14.68 -30.43 -1.98
C LEU A 435 -15.88 -30.77 -1.07
N VAL A 436 -16.28 -32.05 -1.06
CA VAL A 436 -17.43 -32.51 -0.25
C VAL A 436 -18.67 -31.65 -0.45
N ASN A 437 -19.04 -31.35 -1.69
CA ASN A 437 -20.12 -30.48 -2.11
C ASN A 437 -20.00 -29.01 -1.62
N ARG A 438 -18.77 -28.55 -1.34
CA ARG A 438 -18.50 -27.17 -0.92
C ARG A 438 -17.60 -26.45 -1.93
N PRO A 439 -17.92 -25.21 -2.27
CA PRO A 439 -17.02 -24.37 -3.08
C PRO A 439 -15.66 -24.27 -2.39
N SER A 440 -14.65 -24.59 -3.10
CA SER A 440 -13.27 -24.60 -2.61
C SER A 440 -12.34 -24.05 -3.66
N GLU A 441 -11.17 -23.65 -3.26
CA GLU A 441 -10.21 -23.04 -4.14
C GLU A 441 -8.79 -23.25 -3.64
N ILE A 442 -7.90 -23.59 -4.53
CA ILE A 442 -6.48 -23.68 -4.25
C ILE A 442 -5.71 -22.63 -5.06
N THR A 443 -4.96 -21.79 -4.36
CA THR A 443 -3.97 -20.89 -4.96
C THR A 443 -2.58 -21.44 -4.70
N TYR A 444 -1.80 -21.69 -5.76
CA TYR A 444 -0.46 -22.27 -5.64
C TYR A 444 0.50 -21.67 -6.66
N GLY A 445 1.79 -21.81 -6.41
CA GLY A 445 2.77 -21.23 -7.31
C GLY A 445 4.18 -21.23 -6.77
N ILE A 446 5.03 -20.44 -7.41
CA ILE A 446 6.43 -20.31 -7.06
C ILE A 446 6.91 -18.87 -7.28
N ASP A 447 7.70 -18.38 -6.33
CA ASP A 447 8.44 -17.11 -6.45
C ASP A 447 9.93 -17.42 -6.61
N VAL A 448 10.57 -16.77 -7.57
CA VAL A 448 12.03 -16.73 -7.72
C VAL A 448 12.48 -15.28 -7.62
N LEU A 449 13.38 -14.98 -6.69
CA LEU A 449 13.90 -13.65 -6.45
C LEU A 449 15.42 -13.67 -6.39
N SER A 450 16.07 -12.79 -7.14
CA SER A 450 17.46 -12.40 -6.98
C SER A 450 17.51 -10.96 -6.47
N ASP A 451 18.19 -10.72 -5.34
CA ASP A 451 18.36 -9.40 -4.74
C ASP A 451 19.84 -9.14 -4.46
N LYS A 452 20.36 -8.05 -5.00
CA LYS A 452 21.70 -7.55 -4.75
C LYS A 452 21.59 -6.26 -3.97
N THR A 453 22.18 -6.20 -2.79
CA THR A 453 22.11 -5.03 -1.91
C THR A 453 23.47 -4.77 -1.28
N ASN A 454 23.85 -3.50 -1.20
CA ASN A 454 25.03 -3.03 -0.44
C ASN A 454 24.80 -1.60 0.07
N GLN A 455 25.64 -1.19 1.02
CA GLN A 455 25.75 0.20 1.40
C GLN A 455 27.24 0.60 1.40
N ASP A 456 27.58 1.61 0.62
CA ASP A 456 28.92 2.16 0.51
C ASP A 456 28.90 3.67 0.81
N LEU A 457 30.06 4.24 1.06
CA LEU A 457 30.23 5.68 1.10
C LEU A 457 30.54 6.21 -0.30
N THR A 458 30.30 7.49 -0.51
CA THR A 458 30.59 8.15 -1.80
C THR A 458 32.07 8.21 -2.12
N ASP A 459 32.95 8.04 -1.11
CA ASP A 459 34.40 7.95 -1.26
C ASP A 459 34.92 6.52 -1.51
N GLY A 460 34.02 5.53 -1.62
CA GLY A 460 34.35 4.15 -1.94
C GLY A 460 34.52 3.23 -0.73
N ARG A 461 34.49 3.73 0.51
CA ARG A 461 34.52 2.87 1.69
C ARG A 461 33.29 1.97 1.76
N VAL A 462 33.48 0.70 2.08
CA VAL A 462 32.41 -0.26 2.27
C VAL A 462 31.80 -0.11 3.66
N TYR A 463 30.49 0.14 3.75
CA TYR A 463 29.78 0.25 5.03
C TYR A 463 28.95 -0.99 5.35
N ILE A 464 28.22 -1.53 4.38
CA ILE A 464 27.62 -2.85 4.38
C ILE A 464 28.10 -3.56 3.13
N PRO A 465 28.74 -4.73 3.23
CA PRO A 465 29.33 -5.42 2.09
C PRO A 465 28.28 -5.78 1.04
N PRO A 466 28.68 -5.96 -0.23
CA PRO A 466 27.79 -6.46 -1.25
C PRO A 466 27.27 -7.87 -0.88
N MET A 467 25.97 -7.98 -0.83
CA MET A 467 25.23 -9.20 -0.58
C MET A 467 24.40 -9.57 -1.81
N HIS A 468 24.39 -10.84 -2.17
CA HIS A 468 23.55 -11.36 -3.25
C HIS A 468 22.71 -12.51 -2.74
N MET A 469 21.40 -12.30 -2.63
CA MET A 469 20.44 -13.31 -2.26
C MET A 469 19.78 -13.89 -3.50
N VAL A 470 19.66 -15.21 -3.55
CA VAL A 470 18.76 -15.93 -4.45
C VAL A 470 17.78 -16.72 -3.59
N ASN A 471 16.50 -16.51 -3.82
CA ASN A 471 15.43 -17.20 -3.11
C ASN A 471 14.49 -17.91 -4.09
N ILE A 472 14.16 -19.15 -3.81
CA ILE A 472 13.17 -19.95 -4.55
C ILE A 472 12.14 -20.44 -3.54
N ALA A 473 10.88 -20.03 -3.72
CA ALA A 473 9.87 -20.23 -2.70
C ALA A 473 8.52 -20.70 -3.30
N PRO A 474 8.30 -22.03 -3.36
CA PRO A 474 6.98 -22.57 -3.66
C PRO A 474 5.99 -22.33 -2.52
N TYR A 475 4.72 -22.19 -2.86
CA TYR A 475 3.64 -22.00 -1.90
C TYR A 475 2.33 -22.61 -2.40
N ALA A 476 1.44 -22.91 -1.45
CA ALA A 476 0.07 -23.28 -1.71
C ALA A 476 -0.85 -22.73 -0.61
N GLN A 477 -2.05 -22.32 -0.99
CA GLN A 477 -3.09 -21.83 -0.09
C GLN A 477 -4.44 -22.42 -0.50
N LEU A 478 -5.14 -22.97 0.47
CA LEU A 478 -6.47 -23.56 0.32
C LEU A 478 -7.50 -22.66 0.98
N LYS A 479 -8.62 -22.41 0.29
CA LYS A 479 -9.82 -21.79 0.83
C LYS A 479 -10.97 -22.76 0.67
N ILE A 480 -11.76 -22.97 1.74
CA ILE A 480 -12.90 -23.88 1.77
C ILE A 480 -14.04 -23.19 2.52
N ASP A 481 -15.22 -23.25 1.97
CA ASP A 481 -16.46 -22.95 2.70
C ASP A 481 -16.87 -24.20 3.48
N VAL A 482 -16.30 -24.39 4.70
CA VAL A 482 -16.46 -25.62 5.52
C VAL A 482 -17.91 -25.87 5.91
N LEU A 483 -18.59 -24.81 6.29
CA LEU A 483 -20.03 -24.77 6.59
C LEU A 483 -20.63 -23.56 5.88
N ASP A 484 -21.96 -23.51 5.79
CA ASP A 484 -22.61 -22.29 5.35
C ASP A 484 -22.10 -21.11 6.18
N HIS A 485 -21.47 -20.15 5.51
CA HIS A 485 -20.92 -18.96 6.15
C HIS A 485 -19.67 -19.15 7.05
N LEU A 486 -19.05 -20.34 7.10
CA LEU A 486 -17.78 -20.57 7.80
C LEU A 486 -16.67 -20.86 6.80
N ILE A 487 -15.77 -19.91 6.63
CA ILE A 487 -14.68 -19.97 5.68
C ILE A 487 -13.40 -20.38 6.41
N PHE A 488 -12.78 -21.46 5.93
CA PHE A 488 -11.43 -21.87 6.30
C PHE A 488 -10.45 -21.39 5.24
N LYS A 489 -9.31 -20.85 5.66
CA LYS A 489 -8.19 -20.51 4.81
C LYS A 489 -6.90 -21.01 5.43
N GLY A 490 -6.15 -21.84 4.72
CA GLY A 490 -4.87 -22.39 5.20
C GLY A 490 -3.82 -22.35 4.11
N GLY A 491 -2.57 -22.08 4.46
CA GLY A 491 -1.48 -21.99 3.50
C GLY A 491 -0.15 -22.45 4.04
N ILE A 492 0.71 -22.87 3.13
CA ILE A 492 2.08 -23.29 3.36
C ILE A 492 3.00 -22.63 2.35
N ARG A 493 4.18 -22.23 2.79
CA ARG A 493 5.25 -21.71 1.95
C ARG A 493 6.59 -22.25 2.41
N TYR A 494 7.40 -22.70 1.48
CA TYR A 494 8.77 -23.10 1.74
C TYR A 494 9.74 -22.07 1.19
N GLU A 495 10.54 -21.45 2.07
CA GLU A 495 11.59 -20.53 1.72
C GLU A 495 12.92 -21.24 1.60
N ASN A 496 13.59 -21.11 0.46
CA ASN A 496 14.94 -21.61 0.23
C ASN A 496 15.80 -20.49 -0.35
N ALA A 497 16.36 -19.69 0.56
CA ALA A 497 17.19 -18.55 0.22
C ALA A 497 18.67 -18.86 0.49
N LYS A 498 19.55 -18.38 -0.38
CA LYS A 498 20.99 -18.38 -0.20
C LYS A 498 21.49 -16.95 -0.35
N VAL A 499 22.26 -16.49 0.63
CA VAL A 499 22.92 -15.18 0.59
C VAL A 499 24.42 -15.39 0.43
N GLU A 500 24.98 -14.85 -0.63
CA GLU A 500 26.41 -14.80 -0.87
C GLU A 500 26.95 -13.44 -0.42
N VAL A 501 28.01 -13.46 0.37
CA VAL A 501 28.76 -12.28 0.83
C VAL A 501 30.20 -12.47 0.40
N LYS A 502 30.80 -11.46 -0.22
CA LYS A 502 32.23 -11.48 -0.57
C LYS A 502 33.09 -11.11 0.63
N ASP A 503 34.38 -11.43 0.58
CA ASP A 503 35.36 -10.96 1.55
C ASP A 503 35.29 -9.44 1.66
N PHE A 504 35.37 -8.94 2.89
CA PHE A 504 35.32 -7.49 3.14
C PHE A 504 36.06 -7.12 4.44
N ASN A 505 36.38 -5.84 4.55
CA ASN A 505 36.82 -5.26 5.82
C ASN A 505 35.68 -4.43 6.40
N THR A 506 35.40 -4.55 7.69
CA THR A 506 34.46 -3.64 8.37
C THR A 506 35.06 -2.23 8.35
N ILE A 507 34.18 -1.20 8.37
CA ILE A 507 34.66 0.18 8.36
C ILE A 507 35.43 0.49 9.67
N ALA A 508 36.57 1.09 9.54
CA ALA A 508 37.31 1.62 10.69
C ALA A 508 36.56 2.82 11.29
N SER A 509 36.23 2.78 12.56
CA SER A 509 35.41 3.80 13.25
C SER A 509 36.06 4.33 14.54
N GLY A 510 37.22 3.78 14.96
CA GLY A 510 38.00 4.26 16.09
C GLY A 510 38.84 5.50 15.77
N PRO A 511 39.41 6.15 16.79
CA PRO A 511 40.45 7.15 16.61
C PRO A 511 41.58 6.57 15.73
N ASN A 512 42.15 7.32 14.84
CA ASN A 512 43.22 6.87 13.92
C ASN A 512 42.84 5.75 12.93
N ASN A 513 41.53 5.60 12.57
CA ASN A 513 41.04 4.53 11.70
C ASN A 513 41.27 3.10 12.24
N GLU A 514 41.17 2.92 13.53
CA GLU A 514 41.25 1.61 14.18
C GLU A 514 39.94 0.85 14.19
N GLY A 515 39.96 -0.45 14.47
CA GLY A 515 38.79 -1.30 14.66
C GLY A 515 38.23 -1.92 13.41
N SER A 516 38.93 -1.84 12.26
CA SER A 516 38.58 -2.59 11.06
C SER A 516 38.95 -4.07 11.24
N ILE A 517 38.03 -4.96 10.90
CA ILE A 517 38.22 -6.42 10.96
C ILE A 517 38.03 -6.96 9.54
N PHE A 518 38.96 -7.83 9.12
CA PHE A 518 38.76 -8.62 7.90
C PHE A 518 37.76 -9.74 8.19
N VAL A 519 36.74 -9.86 7.31
CA VAL A 519 35.74 -10.92 7.38
C VAL A 519 35.80 -11.72 6.10
N GLN A 520 36.10 -13.01 6.25
CA GLN A 520 36.04 -13.95 5.14
C GLN A 520 34.59 -14.12 4.71
N GLY A 521 34.31 -13.90 3.42
CA GLY A 521 33.01 -14.10 2.81
C GLY A 521 32.59 -15.57 2.75
N GLY A 522 31.43 -15.81 2.23
CA GLY A 522 30.89 -17.17 2.13
C GLY A 522 29.42 -17.16 1.71
N ARG A 523 28.75 -18.29 1.95
CA ARG A 523 27.34 -18.48 1.63
C ARG A 523 26.53 -18.86 2.86
N ILE A 524 25.48 -18.11 3.13
CA ILE A 524 24.57 -18.35 4.25
C ILE A 524 23.27 -18.93 3.70
N PRO A 525 22.95 -20.21 3.97
CA PRO A 525 21.69 -20.82 3.58
C PRO A 525 20.59 -20.51 4.59
N TYR A 526 19.38 -20.20 4.09
CA TYR A 526 18.17 -20.06 4.88
C TYR A 526 17.09 -20.97 4.32
N LYS A 527 16.63 -21.91 5.13
CA LYS A 527 15.55 -22.83 4.76
C LYS A 527 14.52 -22.84 5.87
N THR A 528 13.25 -22.60 5.53
CA THR A 528 12.16 -22.66 6.50
C THR A 528 10.83 -22.90 5.82
N THR A 529 9.93 -23.57 6.55
CA THR A 529 8.54 -23.72 6.15
C THR A 529 7.69 -22.82 7.01
N LEU A 530 6.80 -22.07 6.39
CA LEU A 530 5.90 -21.11 7.02
C LEU A 530 4.46 -21.53 6.80
N PHE A 531 3.63 -21.30 7.81
CA PHE A 531 2.23 -21.67 7.81
C PHE A 531 1.34 -20.44 8.07
N ASN A 532 0.14 -20.48 7.51
CA ASN A 532 -0.96 -19.60 7.88
C ASN A 532 -2.26 -20.40 7.90
N VAL A 533 -3.09 -20.15 8.91
CA VAL A 533 -4.40 -20.78 9.09
C VAL A 533 -5.35 -19.74 9.66
N GLY A 534 -6.57 -19.71 9.16
CA GLY A 534 -7.60 -18.83 9.68
C GLY A 534 -9.00 -19.37 9.42
N LEU A 535 -9.92 -18.95 10.29
CA LEU A 535 -11.34 -19.22 10.20
C LEU A 535 -12.09 -17.89 10.27
N ARG A 536 -13.08 -17.71 9.43
CA ARG A 536 -13.98 -16.56 9.46
C ARG A 536 -15.42 -17.00 9.30
N TYR A 537 -16.28 -16.46 10.16
CA TYR A 537 -17.72 -16.63 10.08
C TYR A 537 -18.35 -15.36 9.54
N ASN A 538 -19.21 -15.45 8.50
CA ASN A 538 -19.75 -14.31 7.80
C ASN A 538 -21.26 -14.39 7.50
N LYS A 539 -22.02 -15.08 8.36
CA LYS A 539 -23.47 -15.26 8.18
C LYS A 539 -24.27 -13.97 8.39
N TYR A 540 -23.90 -13.21 9.42
CA TYR A 540 -24.65 -12.03 9.82
C TYR A 540 -23.79 -10.79 9.59
N GLU A 541 -24.32 -9.78 8.94
CA GLU A 541 -23.65 -8.51 8.77
C GLU A 541 -23.31 -7.85 10.12
N VAL A 542 -24.14 -8.11 11.13
CA VAL A 542 -24.00 -7.54 12.48
C VAL A 542 -22.74 -8.00 13.19
N PHE A 543 -22.24 -9.23 12.93
CA PHE A 543 -21.04 -9.74 13.60
C PHE A 543 -20.36 -10.85 12.83
N ASN A 544 -19.19 -10.58 12.30
CA ASN A 544 -18.36 -11.48 11.50
C ASN A 544 -17.01 -11.71 12.17
N PRO A 545 -16.93 -12.64 13.17
CA PRO A 545 -15.68 -12.92 13.85
C PRO A 545 -14.71 -13.72 12.99
N PHE A 546 -13.42 -13.56 13.29
CA PHE A 546 -12.36 -14.39 12.74
C PHE A 546 -11.28 -14.69 13.78
N VAL A 547 -10.56 -15.76 13.52
CA VAL A 547 -9.36 -16.14 14.26
C VAL A 547 -8.31 -16.59 13.25
N SER A 548 -7.05 -16.21 13.47
CA SER A 548 -5.96 -16.62 12.61
C SER A 548 -4.65 -16.83 13.33
N PHE A 549 -3.87 -17.74 12.77
CA PHE A 549 -2.45 -17.95 13.04
C PHE A 549 -1.68 -17.75 11.75
N SER A 550 -0.59 -17.00 11.80
CA SER A 550 0.26 -16.79 10.63
C SER A 550 1.73 -16.59 11.01
N GLN A 551 2.61 -16.99 10.11
CA GLN A 551 4.04 -16.86 10.28
C GLN A 551 4.63 -15.90 9.25
N GLY A 552 5.64 -15.14 9.67
CA GLY A 552 6.47 -14.30 8.81
C GLY A 552 7.95 -14.67 8.96
N PHE A 553 8.69 -14.41 7.91
CA PHE A 553 10.12 -14.68 7.82
C PHE A 553 10.88 -13.39 7.49
N ALA A 554 12.02 -13.17 8.14
CA ALA A 554 12.89 -12.02 7.84
C ALA A 554 14.36 -12.31 8.05
N ILE A 555 15.18 -11.81 7.13
CA ILE A 555 16.64 -11.78 7.20
C ILE A 555 17.19 -10.36 7.03
N ASN A 556 16.35 -9.36 7.25
CA ASN A 556 16.65 -7.94 6.99
C ASN A 556 17.68 -7.32 7.93
N GLU A 557 18.06 -7.99 9.02
CA GLU A 557 19.10 -7.51 9.94
C GLU A 557 20.52 -7.98 9.53
N LEU A 558 20.66 -8.86 8.55
CA LEU A 558 21.96 -9.40 8.14
C LEU A 558 22.96 -8.29 7.78
N GLY A 559 22.56 -7.28 7.02
CA GLY A 559 23.43 -6.16 6.66
C GLY A 559 23.97 -5.40 7.86
N ARG A 560 23.17 -5.24 8.93
CA ARG A 560 23.61 -4.59 10.16
C ARG A 560 24.58 -5.45 10.98
N MET A 561 24.38 -6.76 10.99
CA MET A 561 25.30 -7.69 11.64
C MET A 561 26.66 -7.68 10.93
N LEU A 562 26.67 -7.78 9.61
CA LEU A 562 27.89 -7.74 8.80
C LEU A 562 28.67 -6.42 8.96
N ARG A 563 27.94 -5.30 9.02
CA ARG A 563 28.56 -3.97 9.24
C ARG A 563 29.37 -3.88 10.53
N ARG A 564 28.99 -4.64 11.54
CA ARG A 564 29.54 -4.65 12.89
C ARG A 564 30.05 -6.04 13.27
N ALA A 565 30.49 -6.80 12.29
CA ALA A 565 31.11 -8.09 12.56
C ALA A 565 32.28 -7.95 13.55
N THR A 566 32.26 -8.80 14.56
CA THR A 566 33.32 -8.94 15.56
C THR A 566 34.19 -10.15 15.29
N GLU A 567 33.75 -11.01 14.38
CA GLU A 567 34.38 -12.28 14.02
C GLU A 567 34.89 -12.23 12.58
N ASN A 568 35.92 -13.03 12.29
CA ASN A 568 36.62 -13.05 11.02
C ASN A 568 35.95 -13.94 9.96
N THR A 569 34.90 -14.68 10.31
CA THR A 569 34.16 -15.57 9.41
C THR A 569 32.68 -15.45 9.60
N LEU A 570 31.91 -15.69 8.55
CA LEU A 570 30.44 -15.64 8.58
C LEU A 570 29.81 -16.72 9.46
N ASP A 571 30.43 -17.87 9.58
CA ASP A 571 29.92 -19.01 10.37
C ASP A 571 29.91 -18.73 11.89
N GLN A 572 30.76 -17.82 12.35
CA GLN A 572 30.84 -17.39 13.75
C GLN A 572 29.81 -16.29 14.07
N LEU A 573 29.18 -15.68 13.06
CA LEU A 573 28.13 -14.68 13.24
C LEU A 573 26.77 -15.34 13.40
N GLU A 574 25.94 -14.86 14.32
CA GLU A 574 24.58 -15.38 14.51
C GLU A 574 23.63 -14.88 13.40
N THR A 575 23.71 -15.47 12.22
CA THR A 575 22.99 -15.05 11.02
C THR A 575 21.60 -15.67 10.86
N LYS A 576 21.10 -16.42 11.86
CA LYS A 576 19.78 -17.10 11.79
C LYS A 576 18.62 -16.16 11.43
N PRO A 577 17.62 -16.64 10.69
CA PRO A 577 16.47 -15.81 10.30
C PRO A 577 15.55 -15.56 11.50
N ILE A 578 14.77 -14.48 11.42
CA ILE A 578 13.70 -14.19 12.37
C ILE A 578 12.43 -14.82 11.85
N ILE A 579 11.86 -15.75 12.61
CA ILE A 579 10.53 -16.31 12.39
C ILE A 579 9.58 -15.66 13.39
N THR A 580 8.55 -15.00 12.90
CA THR A 580 7.53 -14.35 13.70
C THR A 580 6.24 -15.14 13.63
N ASN A 581 5.69 -15.54 14.77
CA ASN A 581 4.38 -16.13 14.92
C ASN A 581 3.38 -15.04 15.31
N ASN A 582 2.29 -14.93 14.59
CA ASN A 582 1.21 -13.99 14.87
C ASN A 582 -0.10 -14.75 15.11
N TYR A 583 -0.73 -14.47 16.24
CA TYR A 583 -2.04 -14.96 16.65
C TYR A 583 -2.98 -13.78 16.69
N GLU A 584 -4.12 -13.89 16.06
CA GLU A 584 -5.08 -12.80 15.96
C GLU A 584 -6.51 -13.32 16.14
N ILE A 585 -7.30 -12.58 16.91
CA ILE A 585 -8.75 -12.70 16.98
C ILE A 585 -9.36 -11.35 16.69
N GLY A 586 -10.37 -11.31 15.86
CA GLY A 586 -11.01 -10.05 15.50
C GLY A 586 -12.42 -10.25 14.97
N PHE A 587 -13.03 -9.13 14.63
CA PHE A 587 -14.37 -9.10 14.05
C PHE A 587 -14.56 -7.89 13.15
N SER A 588 -15.48 -8.00 12.22
CA SER A 588 -16.15 -6.87 11.57
C SER A 588 -17.64 -6.93 11.87
N SER A 589 -18.24 -5.77 12.03
CA SER A 589 -19.66 -5.63 12.41
C SER A 589 -20.26 -4.48 11.65
N ARG A 590 -21.44 -4.71 11.12
CA ARG A 590 -22.27 -3.69 10.49
C ARG A 590 -23.63 -3.71 11.20
N TRP A 591 -23.95 -2.62 11.85
CA TRP A 591 -25.18 -2.48 12.58
C TRP A 591 -25.84 -1.14 12.29
N SER A 592 -26.92 -1.17 11.49
CA SER A 592 -27.62 0.03 11.04
C SER A 592 -26.66 1.03 10.37
N ILE A 593 -26.47 2.20 10.96
CA ILE A 593 -25.58 3.26 10.49
C ILE A 593 -24.12 3.08 10.91
N PHE A 594 -23.81 2.07 11.73
CA PHE A 594 -22.51 1.87 12.34
C PHE A 594 -21.72 0.75 11.69
N ASN A 595 -20.46 1.00 11.39
CA ASN A 595 -19.47 0.01 10.99
C ASN A 595 -18.39 -0.07 12.07
N PHE A 596 -18.11 -1.27 12.58
CA PHE A 596 -17.07 -1.50 13.56
C PHE A 596 -16.11 -2.58 13.08
N THR A 597 -14.84 -2.40 13.35
CA THR A 597 -13.86 -3.49 13.28
C THR A 597 -13.03 -3.50 14.55
N GLY A 598 -12.68 -4.69 15.02
CA GLY A 598 -11.80 -4.83 16.17
C GLY A 598 -10.91 -6.04 16.03
N ALA A 599 -9.68 -5.94 16.54
CA ALA A 599 -8.75 -7.06 16.58
C ALA A 599 -7.84 -6.96 17.81
N TYR A 600 -7.57 -8.10 18.42
CA TYR A 600 -6.51 -8.31 19.39
C TYR A 600 -5.49 -9.27 18.81
N TYR A 601 -4.21 -8.98 19.00
CA TYR A 601 -3.13 -9.79 18.44
C TYR A 601 -1.98 -9.99 19.42
N ILE A 602 -1.29 -11.13 19.25
CA ILE A 602 -0.03 -11.45 19.91
C ILE A 602 0.96 -11.89 18.83
N SER A 603 2.13 -11.28 18.82
CA SER A 603 3.23 -11.61 17.92
C SER A 603 4.46 -12.02 18.71
N THR A 604 5.00 -13.21 18.44
CA THR A 604 6.18 -13.74 19.13
C THR A 604 7.27 -14.11 18.15
N SER A 605 8.53 -13.98 18.56
CA SER A 605 9.68 -14.51 17.82
C SER A 605 10.74 -15.00 18.78
N LYS A 606 11.42 -16.11 18.42
CA LYS A 606 12.52 -16.65 19.21
C LYS A 606 13.79 -15.78 19.12
N LEU A 607 13.91 -15.03 18.02
CA LEU A 607 15.01 -14.09 17.79
C LEU A 607 14.41 -12.73 17.49
N GLY A 608 14.94 -11.70 18.12
CA GLY A 608 14.51 -10.33 17.95
C GLY A 608 15.24 -9.58 16.84
N ALA A 609 14.75 -8.38 16.60
CA ALA A 609 15.38 -7.37 15.77
C ALA A 609 15.44 -6.02 16.50
N ASN A 610 15.48 -6.04 17.81
CA ASN A 610 15.62 -4.82 18.60
C ASN A 610 17.01 -4.22 18.37
N LEU A 611 17.10 -2.91 18.27
CA LEU A 611 18.37 -2.21 18.13
C LEU A 611 18.69 -1.55 19.46
N VAL A 612 19.80 -1.94 20.06
CA VAL A 612 20.30 -1.36 21.29
C VAL A 612 21.57 -0.55 21.00
N ASP A 613 21.77 0.53 21.73
CA ASP A 613 22.99 1.30 21.65
C ASP A 613 24.09 0.59 22.50
N PHE A 614 25.17 0.26 21.85
CA PHE A 614 26.37 -0.27 22.52
C PHE A 614 27.54 0.65 22.18
N ASN A 615 28.00 1.44 23.15
CA ASN A 615 29.10 2.42 22.99
C ASN A 615 28.86 3.40 21.81
N GLY A 616 27.63 3.89 21.62
CA GLY A 616 27.26 4.79 20.53
C GLY A 616 26.91 4.09 19.21
N TYR A 617 26.87 2.76 19.18
CA TYR A 617 26.53 1.95 18.01
C TYR A 617 25.20 1.22 18.21
N LEU A 618 24.34 1.23 17.19
CA LEU A 618 23.15 0.40 17.21
C LEU A 618 23.50 -1.03 16.78
N VAL A 619 23.41 -1.96 17.72
CA VAL A 619 23.63 -3.40 17.52
C VAL A 619 22.29 -4.11 17.53
N ALA A 620 22.14 -5.13 16.68
CA ALA A 620 20.93 -5.95 16.68
C ALA A 620 20.93 -6.88 17.90
N GLN A 621 19.93 -6.71 18.77
CA GLN A 621 19.67 -7.60 19.90
C GLN A 621 18.83 -8.77 19.44
N ARG A 622 19.31 -10.00 19.66
CA ARG A 622 18.72 -11.23 19.10
C ARG A 622 17.88 -12.01 20.10
N GLU A 623 17.47 -11.40 21.19
CA GLU A 623 16.67 -12.01 22.24
C GLU A 623 15.22 -12.33 21.78
N PRO A 624 14.57 -13.34 22.39
CA PRO A 624 13.15 -13.60 22.16
C PRO A 624 12.30 -12.38 22.44
N GLU A 625 11.32 -12.12 21.56
CA GLU A 625 10.43 -10.97 21.68
C GLU A 625 8.96 -11.40 21.70
N ARG A 626 8.17 -10.67 22.50
CA ARG A 626 6.71 -10.71 22.47
C ARG A 626 6.16 -9.32 22.31
N VAL A 627 5.29 -9.15 21.31
CA VAL A 627 4.53 -7.92 21.06
C VAL A 627 3.05 -8.27 21.09
N HIS A 628 2.23 -7.43 21.69
CA HIS A 628 0.78 -7.58 21.71
C HIS A 628 0.10 -6.22 21.59
N GLY A 629 -1.15 -6.23 21.17
CA GLY A 629 -1.90 -5.01 21.03
C GLY A 629 -3.33 -5.25 20.61
N PHE A 630 -4.08 -4.16 20.53
CA PHE A 630 -5.44 -4.17 20.00
C PHE A 630 -5.70 -2.93 19.15
N GLU A 631 -6.62 -3.09 18.25
CA GLU A 631 -7.04 -2.05 17.31
C GLU A 631 -8.56 -2.07 17.22
N ILE A 632 -9.16 -0.89 17.16
CA ILE A 632 -10.60 -0.70 16.97
C ILE A 632 -10.78 0.41 15.93
N THR A 633 -11.70 0.22 15.00
CA THR A 633 -12.21 1.28 14.13
C THR A 633 -13.72 1.36 14.27
N ALA A 634 -14.25 2.57 14.20
CA ALA A 634 -15.69 2.82 14.20
C ALA A 634 -16.00 3.90 13.17
N GLU A 635 -17.08 3.69 12.42
CA GLU A 635 -17.63 4.67 11.48
C GLU A 635 -19.14 4.71 11.64
N ALA A 636 -19.73 5.89 11.54
CA ALA A 636 -21.16 6.11 11.58
C ALA A 636 -21.59 7.04 10.42
N VAL A 637 -22.47 6.56 9.56
CA VAL A 637 -23.13 7.35 8.51
C VAL A 637 -24.44 7.89 9.08
N LEU A 638 -24.38 9.08 9.68
CA LEU A 638 -25.53 9.69 10.39
C LEU A 638 -26.62 10.15 9.42
N SER A 639 -26.20 10.60 8.24
CA SER A 639 -27.08 11.02 7.15
C SER A 639 -26.29 11.01 5.84
N PRO A 640 -26.92 11.19 4.66
CA PRO A 640 -26.21 11.36 3.39
C PRO A 640 -25.15 12.46 3.42
N GLN A 641 -25.31 13.46 4.32
CA GLN A 641 -24.40 14.59 4.44
C GLN A 641 -23.32 14.40 5.51
N TRP A 642 -23.54 13.57 6.53
CA TRP A 642 -22.67 13.49 7.70
C TRP A 642 -22.14 12.07 7.91
N THR A 643 -20.83 11.94 7.91
CA THR A 643 -20.13 10.72 8.30
C THR A 643 -19.12 11.06 9.39
N LEU A 644 -19.10 10.24 10.44
CA LEU A 644 -18.12 10.32 11.52
C LEU A 644 -17.34 9.03 11.55
N GLY A 645 -16.06 9.10 11.83
CA GLY A 645 -15.28 7.89 12.01
C GLY A 645 -14.03 8.11 12.84
N GLY A 646 -13.45 7.02 13.29
CA GLY A 646 -12.23 7.07 14.06
C GLY A 646 -11.63 5.71 14.32
N SER A 647 -10.42 5.72 14.84
CA SER A 647 -9.70 4.51 15.21
C SER A 647 -8.90 4.71 16.48
N TYR A 648 -8.64 3.61 17.17
CA TYR A 648 -7.70 3.56 18.27
C TYR A 648 -6.80 2.33 18.11
N ALA A 649 -5.50 2.49 18.36
CA ALA A 649 -4.53 1.41 18.32
C ALA A 649 -3.57 1.51 19.51
N TYR A 650 -3.38 0.37 20.17
CA TYR A 650 -2.40 0.19 21.24
C TYR A 650 -1.47 -0.97 20.90
N VAL A 651 -0.18 -0.78 21.12
CA VAL A 651 0.83 -1.81 20.94
C VAL A 651 1.87 -1.72 22.07
N GLU A 652 2.27 -2.86 22.59
CA GLU A 652 3.38 -2.96 23.56
C GLU A 652 4.20 -4.22 23.28
N GLY A 653 5.48 -4.18 23.63
CA GLY A 653 6.37 -5.29 23.39
C GLY A 653 7.55 -5.34 24.34
N LYS A 654 8.02 -6.56 24.61
CA LYS A 654 9.18 -6.84 25.47
C LYS A 654 10.11 -7.85 24.81
N ALA A 655 11.39 -7.72 25.06
CA ALA A 655 12.41 -8.74 24.87
C ALA A 655 12.66 -9.47 26.20
N LYS A 656 12.92 -10.79 26.15
CA LYS A 656 13.21 -11.62 27.32
C LYS A 656 14.63 -12.12 27.25
N PHE A 657 15.42 -11.85 28.29
CA PHE A 657 16.80 -12.27 28.39
C PHE A 657 16.95 -13.67 29.00
N GLU A 658 18.13 -14.28 28.87
CA GLU A 658 18.43 -15.61 29.40
C GLU A 658 18.30 -15.70 30.92
N ASP A 659 18.59 -14.62 31.63
CA ASP A 659 18.43 -14.49 33.09
C ASP A 659 16.97 -14.39 33.53
N GLY A 660 16.01 -14.41 32.56
CA GLY A 660 14.58 -14.29 32.79
C GLY A 660 14.08 -12.86 32.91
N SER A 661 14.95 -11.86 32.89
CA SER A 661 14.54 -10.45 32.90
C SER A 661 13.84 -10.06 31.60
N GLU A 662 12.89 -9.12 31.70
CA GLU A 662 12.15 -8.59 30.55
C GLU A 662 12.39 -7.08 30.41
N VAL A 663 12.73 -6.64 29.21
CA VAL A 663 12.96 -5.23 28.88
C VAL A 663 11.98 -4.80 27.80
N TYR A 664 11.41 -3.61 27.92
CA TYR A 664 10.52 -3.05 26.90
C TYR A 664 11.29 -2.79 25.61
N LEU A 665 10.65 -3.12 24.48
CA LEU A 665 11.18 -2.78 23.17
C LEU A 665 11.18 -1.26 22.96
N ASN A 666 12.20 -0.77 22.27
CA ASN A 666 12.45 0.65 22.11
C ASN A 666 11.37 1.39 21.28
N GLY A 667 11.38 2.73 21.36
CA GLY A 667 10.44 3.60 20.65
C GLY A 667 10.55 3.57 19.12
N GLY A 668 11.64 3.03 18.56
CA GLY A 668 11.76 2.75 17.12
C GLY A 668 10.97 1.54 16.65
N ARG A 669 10.56 0.68 17.60
CA ARG A 669 9.76 -0.50 17.37
C ARG A 669 8.32 -0.26 17.80
N ILE A 670 8.12 0.22 18.99
CA ILE A 670 6.82 0.36 19.63
C ILE A 670 6.40 1.83 19.61
N SER A 671 5.37 2.14 18.86
CA SER A 671 4.77 3.48 18.81
C SER A 671 3.92 3.74 20.05
N PRO A 672 3.77 5.01 20.48
CA PRO A 672 2.76 5.38 21.47
C PRO A 672 1.36 4.96 21.06
N PRO A 673 0.40 4.83 22.01
CA PRO A 673 -1.02 4.69 21.69
C PRO A 673 -1.46 5.78 20.72
N LYS A 674 -2.22 5.40 19.69
CA LYS A 674 -2.66 6.33 18.65
C LYS A 674 -4.17 6.30 18.50
N ALA A 675 -4.80 7.48 18.45
CA ALA A 675 -6.18 7.64 18.05
C ALA A 675 -6.27 8.56 16.83
N THR A 676 -7.22 8.27 15.96
CA THR A 676 -7.59 9.14 14.85
C THR A 676 -9.09 9.32 14.82
N GLY A 677 -9.56 10.48 14.35
CA GLY A 677 -10.97 10.74 14.15
C GLY A 677 -11.18 11.60 12.93
N PHE A 678 -12.33 11.51 12.31
CA PHE A 678 -12.74 12.43 11.26
C PHE A 678 -14.23 12.73 11.33
N VAL A 679 -14.56 13.91 10.85
CA VAL A 679 -15.92 14.36 10.55
C VAL A 679 -15.93 14.73 9.08
N SER A 680 -16.77 14.09 8.30
CA SER A 680 -17.03 14.40 6.90
C SER A 680 -18.40 15.05 6.77
N TYR A 681 -18.45 16.21 6.14
CA TYR A 681 -19.68 16.95 5.84
C TYR A 681 -19.78 17.25 4.35
N THR A 682 -20.84 16.76 3.73
CA THR A 682 -21.12 16.93 2.30
C THR A 682 -22.44 17.67 2.16
N PRO A 683 -22.45 19.01 2.29
CA PRO A 683 -23.69 19.82 2.26
C PRO A 683 -24.41 19.71 0.93
N THR A 684 -23.68 19.47 -0.14
CA THR A 684 -24.19 19.21 -1.49
C THR A 684 -23.31 18.19 -2.17
N ASP A 685 -23.78 17.53 -3.24
CA ASP A 685 -22.99 16.56 -4.04
C ASP A 685 -21.68 17.17 -4.61
N LYS A 686 -21.56 18.51 -4.60
CA LYS A 686 -20.40 19.22 -5.12
C LYS A 686 -19.37 19.59 -4.05
N TRP A 687 -19.74 19.64 -2.79
CA TRP A 687 -18.88 20.17 -1.73
C TRP A 687 -18.63 19.12 -0.65
N ASN A 688 -17.38 18.76 -0.46
CA ASN A 688 -16.92 17.86 0.59
C ASN A 688 -16.01 18.64 1.55
N ILE A 689 -16.24 18.51 2.85
CA ILE A 689 -15.45 19.09 3.92
C ILE A 689 -15.12 17.97 4.90
N GLN A 690 -13.84 17.83 5.26
CA GLN A 690 -13.40 16.84 6.25
C GLN A 690 -12.46 17.46 7.26
N LEU A 691 -12.79 17.30 8.52
CA LEU A 691 -11.92 17.64 9.65
C LEU A 691 -11.34 16.33 10.20
N TYR A 692 -10.02 16.25 10.27
CA TYR A 692 -9.28 15.11 10.81
C TYR A 692 -8.64 15.48 12.14
N TRP A 693 -8.68 14.56 13.08
CA TRP A 693 -7.97 14.63 14.35
C TRP A 693 -6.97 13.46 14.45
N LEU A 694 -5.75 13.78 14.88
CA LEU A 694 -4.70 12.82 15.17
C LEU A 694 -4.22 13.04 16.61
N TYR A 695 -4.32 11.99 17.42
CA TYR A 695 -3.74 11.90 18.74
C TYR A 695 -2.66 10.84 18.77
N SER A 696 -1.46 11.19 19.22
CA SER A 696 -0.40 10.24 19.59
C SER A 696 -0.15 10.42 21.09
N GLY A 697 -0.30 9.34 21.86
CA GLY A 697 -0.25 9.39 23.32
C GLY A 697 1.16 9.49 23.90
N ASN A 698 1.23 9.45 25.21
CA ASN A 698 2.50 9.39 25.93
C ASN A 698 3.10 7.98 25.89
N ARG A 699 4.45 7.91 25.91
CA ARG A 699 5.19 6.67 26.15
C ARG A 699 6.45 6.94 26.95
N ASN A 700 6.60 6.28 28.08
CA ASN A 700 7.74 6.38 28.99
C ASN A 700 8.21 5.00 29.49
N ARG A 701 8.14 3.99 28.66
CA ARG A 701 8.51 2.59 28.96
C ARG A 701 9.99 2.35 28.65
N PHE A 702 10.88 3.08 29.32
CA PHE A 702 12.33 3.02 29.11
C PHE A 702 13.05 2.75 30.42
N ASP A 703 14.19 2.06 30.34
CA ASP A 703 15.09 1.90 31.48
C ASP A 703 15.93 3.17 31.65
N ALA A 704 15.83 3.79 32.80
CA ALA A 704 16.71 4.89 33.19
C ALA A 704 17.87 4.39 34.01
N ASP A 705 19.04 5.05 33.88
CA ASP A 705 20.15 4.86 34.76
C ASP A 705 19.91 5.54 36.13
N GLU A 706 20.86 5.38 37.08
CA GLU A 706 20.76 5.97 38.42
C GLU A 706 20.63 7.51 38.41
N LYS A 707 21.02 8.16 37.33
CA LYS A 707 20.91 9.61 37.12
C LYS A 707 19.63 10.01 36.40
N GLY A 708 18.69 9.08 36.16
CA GLY A 708 17.48 9.32 35.40
C GLY A 708 17.68 9.48 33.90
N LYS A 709 18.87 9.16 33.38
CA LYS A 709 19.18 9.18 31.96
C LYS A 709 18.80 7.83 31.36
N TYR A 710 18.00 7.86 30.30
CA TYR A 710 17.59 6.64 29.61
C TYR A 710 18.78 5.98 28.89
N LYS A 711 18.86 4.64 29.01
CA LYS A 711 19.82 3.83 28.25
C LYS A 711 19.48 3.91 26.74
N ASN A 712 20.44 3.54 25.91
CA ASN A 712 20.26 3.40 24.46
C ASN A 712 19.83 4.67 23.73
N SER A 713 20.18 5.85 24.23
CA SER A 713 19.79 7.14 23.63
C SER A 713 18.27 7.25 23.40
N GLU A 714 17.48 6.69 24.31
CA GLU A 714 16.02 6.78 24.29
C GLU A 714 15.51 7.89 25.20
N GLY A 715 14.30 8.36 24.93
CA GLY A 715 13.66 9.41 25.67
C GLY A 715 12.14 9.27 25.76
N VAL A 716 11.57 9.99 26.72
CA VAL A 716 10.11 10.04 26.93
C VAL A 716 9.43 10.68 25.73
N VAL A 717 8.37 10.05 25.27
CA VAL A 717 7.45 10.64 24.27
C VAL A 717 6.27 11.28 24.98
N LYS A 718 6.06 12.57 24.73
CA LYS A 718 4.89 13.34 25.17
C LYS A 718 3.80 13.31 24.11
N ALA A 719 2.55 13.38 24.55
CA ALA A 719 1.39 13.36 23.68
C ALA A 719 1.37 14.51 22.67
N ILE A 720 0.79 14.22 21.51
CA ILE A 720 0.64 15.13 20.38
C ILE A 720 -0.83 15.14 19.98
N ASN A 721 -1.42 16.33 19.80
CA ASN A 721 -2.77 16.52 19.26
C ASN A 721 -2.68 17.41 18.01
N LEU A 722 -3.18 16.93 16.88
CA LEU A 722 -3.19 17.66 15.62
C LEU A 722 -4.57 17.61 14.98
N PHE A 723 -4.93 18.71 14.33
CA PHE A 723 -6.13 18.81 13.52
C PHE A 723 -5.75 19.24 12.12
N ASN A 724 -6.34 18.59 11.12
CA ASN A 724 -6.15 18.88 9.71
C ASN A 724 -7.52 19.10 9.05
N LEU A 725 -7.60 19.99 8.09
CA LEU A 725 -8.82 20.29 7.34
C LEU A 725 -8.59 20.00 5.86
N ALA A 726 -9.50 19.27 5.24
CA ALA A 726 -9.58 19.09 3.80
C ALA A 726 -10.94 19.59 3.30
N THR A 727 -10.96 20.36 2.24
CA THR A 727 -12.21 20.69 1.56
C THR A 727 -12.02 20.68 0.06
N SER A 728 -13.01 20.20 -0.66
CA SER A 728 -13.02 20.19 -2.12
C SER A 728 -14.39 20.57 -2.66
N TYR A 729 -14.39 21.34 -3.74
CA TYR A 729 -15.58 21.80 -4.44
C TYR A 729 -15.52 21.40 -5.92
N THR A 730 -16.48 20.60 -6.36
CA THR A 730 -16.65 20.20 -7.76
C THR A 730 -17.43 21.29 -8.49
N ILE A 731 -16.73 22.15 -9.22
CA ILE A 731 -17.31 23.28 -9.94
C ILE A 731 -18.26 22.74 -11.03
N ASN A 732 -17.76 21.80 -11.81
CA ASN A 732 -18.52 21.05 -12.81
C ASN A 732 -17.85 19.70 -13.09
N LYS A 733 -18.29 18.94 -14.10
CA LYS A 733 -17.71 17.62 -14.46
C LYS A 733 -16.22 17.67 -14.81
N THR A 734 -15.73 18.83 -15.19
CA THR A 734 -14.36 19.05 -15.69
C THR A 734 -13.43 19.62 -14.62
N TRP A 735 -13.93 20.51 -13.75
CA TRP A 735 -13.13 21.28 -12.81
C TRP A 735 -13.48 20.99 -11.33
N LYS A 736 -12.46 20.74 -10.53
CA LYS A 736 -12.53 20.58 -9.08
C LYS A 736 -11.45 21.44 -8.42
N ALA A 737 -11.81 22.19 -7.39
CA ALA A 737 -10.86 22.95 -6.56
C ALA A 737 -10.78 22.31 -5.17
N SER A 738 -9.59 22.33 -4.55
CA SER A 738 -9.40 21.78 -3.20
C SER A 738 -8.49 22.66 -2.37
N ILE A 739 -8.76 22.70 -1.07
CA ILE A 739 -7.96 23.38 -0.03
C ILE A 739 -7.67 22.34 1.05
N GLY A 740 -6.42 22.25 1.47
CA GLY A 740 -6.00 21.42 2.59
C GLY A 740 -5.22 22.25 3.59
N ILE A 741 -5.41 22.01 4.88
CA ILE A 741 -4.66 22.63 5.94
C ILE A 741 -4.14 21.54 6.87
N GLU A 742 -2.84 21.40 6.94
CA GLU A 742 -2.15 20.55 7.91
C GLU A 742 -1.82 21.37 9.15
N ASN A 743 -1.96 20.77 10.33
CA ASN A 743 -1.73 21.43 11.62
C ASN A 743 -2.53 22.76 11.75
N LEU A 744 -3.85 22.64 11.66
CA LEU A 744 -4.81 23.76 11.59
C LEU A 744 -4.60 24.83 12.68
N PHE A 745 -4.21 24.42 13.89
CA PHE A 745 -4.01 25.32 15.02
C PHE A 745 -2.56 25.79 15.19
N ASN A 746 -1.70 25.54 14.19
CA ASN A 746 -0.29 25.94 14.21
C ASN A 746 0.46 25.47 15.47
N THR A 747 0.15 24.28 15.95
CA THR A 747 0.73 23.70 17.16
C THR A 747 2.23 23.46 16.97
N THR A 748 3.05 23.94 17.91
CA THR A 748 4.49 23.63 17.98
C THR A 748 4.67 22.31 18.72
N TYR A 749 5.26 21.29 18.06
CA TYR A 749 5.43 19.97 18.65
C TYR A 749 6.68 19.26 18.11
N TYR A 750 7.10 18.20 18.78
CA TYR A 750 8.17 17.31 18.33
C TYR A 750 7.54 16.00 17.81
N PRO A 751 7.88 15.54 16.61
CA PRO A 751 7.48 14.21 16.13
C PRO A 751 7.92 13.12 17.09
N VAL A 752 7.21 12.01 17.15
CA VAL A 752 7.52 10.85 18.02
C VAL A 752 8.99 10.43 17.87
N VAL A 753 9.50 10.37 16.62
CA VAL A 753 10.91 10.00 16.35
C VAL A 753 11.92 10.98 16.95
N SER A 754 11.61 12.25 17.00
CA SER A 754 12.47 13.30 17.59
C SER A 754 12.50 13.22 19.10
N GLN A 755 11.48 12.68 19.72
CA GLN A 755 11.37 12.54 21.17
C GLN A 755 12.02 11.24 21.66
N TYR A 756 11.67 10.07 21.10
CA TYR A 756 12.21 8.82 21.61
C TYR A 756 13.71 8.63 21.29
N ARG A 757 14.22 9.18 20.20
CA ARG A 757 15.66 9.22 19.92
C ARG A 757 16.27 10.40 20.63
N ALA A 758 16.66 10.23 21.88
CA ALA A 758 17.21 11.28 22.74
C ALA A 758 18.58 11.77 22.29
N LEU A 759 18.71 12.15 21.01
CA LEU A 759 19.94 12.66 20.39
C LEU A 759 19.74 14.13 20.00
N ASP A 760 20.71 14.97 20.34
CA ASP A 760 20.70 16.41 20.08
C ASP A 760 20.41 16.73 18.60
N ASN A 761 21.09 16.06 17.67
CA ASN A 761 20.93 16.28 16.23
C ASN A 761 19.57 15.79 15.66
N ASN A 762 18.82 14.99 16.41
CA ASN A 762 17.48 14.50 16.04
C ASN A 762 16.36 15.27 16.77
N TYR A 763 16.67 16.13 17.73
CA TYR A 763 15.67 16.89 18.48
C TYR A 763 15.17 18.07 17.64
N ILE A 764 14.38 17.74 16.61
CA ILE A 764 13.85 18.66 15.61
C ILE A 764 12.33 18.75 15.77
N ARG A 765 11.80 19.98 15.82
CA ARG A 765 10.36 20.24 15.82
C ARG A 765 9.72 19.82 14.49
N ALA A 766 8.43 19.66 14.48
CA ALA A 766 7.65 19.40 13.27
C ALA A 766 7.20 20.70 12.59
N ASN A 767 6.66 20.56 11.38
CA ASN A 767 6.03 21.67 10.67
C ASN A 767 4.94 22.33 11.49
N GLY A 768 4.88 23.65 11.44
CA GLY A 768 3.72 24.44 11.80
C GLY A 768 2.60 24.26 10.77
N ILE A 769 1.67 25.22 10.73
CA ILE A 769 0.55 25.21 9.79
C ILE A 769 1.05 25.21 8.34
N GLN A 770 0.46 24.33 7.51
CA GLN A 770 0.69 24.30 6.07
C GLN A 770 -0.65 24.34 5.33
N THR A 771 -0.78 25.30 4.41
CA THR A 771 -1.95 25.41 3.54
C THR A 771 -1.60 24.95 2.15
N SER A 772 -2.43 24.09 1.58
CA SER A 772 -2.32 23.58 0.21
C SER A 772 -3.56 23.98 -0.59
N LEU A 773 -3.35 24.51 -1.79
CA LEU A 773 -4.39 24.88 -2.74
C LEU A 773 -4.18 24.07 -4.01
N SER A 774 -5.22 23.51 -4.59
CA SER A 774 -5.09 22.82 -5.88
C SER A 774 -6.34 22.93 -6.73
N VAL A 775 -6.11 22.88 -8.05
CA VAL A 775 -7.15 22.83 -9.07
C VAL A 775 -6.89 21.61 -9.92
N GLN A 776 -7.95 20.83 -10.14
CA GLN A 776 -7.95 19.64 -10.98
C GLN A 776 -8.82 19.88 -12.22
N TYR A 777 -8.30 19.47 -13.36
CA TYR A 777 -8.98 19.50 -14.67
C TYR A 777 -9.09 18.08 -15.21
N ASN A 778 -10.30 17.61 -15.49
CA ASN A 778 -10.59 16.31 -16.09
C ASN A 778 -11.12 16.51 -17.53
N PHE A 779 -10.68 15.70 -18.48
CA PHE A 779 -11.07 15.82 -19.90
C PHE A 779 -11.17 14.46 -20.60
#